data_9be3a374281c3ffa869b396fa70782cd
#
_entry.id   9be3a374281c3ffa869b396fa70782cd
#
_cell.length_a   1.000
_cell.length_b   1.000
_cell.length_c   1.000
_cell.angle_alpha   90.00
_cell.angle_beta   90.00
_cell.angle_gamma   90.00
#
_symmetry.space_group_name_H-M   'P 1'
#
loop_
_entity.id
_entity.type
_entity.pdbx_description
1 polymer ?
#
loop_
_entity_poly.entity_id
_entity_poly.type
_entity_poly.pdbx_seq_one_letter_code
_entity_poly.pdbx_strand_id
1 'polypeptide(L)'
;MKKILLSVMAILAAVYMYAADVQVKVTYYSPEIVRIEKSAGAFHRTNSVSVIMEPQGTPAKPKVKVSVAKDGTVTFTDAKGRKLLTEGASSVEAITEGVDKGFWTVSQEFKLDSDEPIYGLGMLQNGKMNLRGENRRMIQSNTEDYTNFFQSIKGYGIFWDNYSPTTISDDGTIVKLASEVGDEIDYYFIYGGNADGVIAGIRQLTGEVPMLPLWTYGYHQSRERYKTGKELMDVVKGYRDAKVPLDGIIQDWQYWGNNYLWNAMEFLNEDFPNPKGWVEEVHNLGAHMSISIWQSFGPQTKPYRELKEKGLLFDFITWPQSGISHIWPPRRDYPSGVVCYDAYSAEARDIYWNNLKRLWDLDIDAWWMDSTDPDHTYREGDFDQMSAMGSLRSVRNIYPLMCVEGVYDHQRAESSDKRVFILTRSFFMGQQRTGANTWSGDTQSTWEDFRKQIPLCLNYTLTGAPQVNSDIGGFFPSGYNKPGQTQTCSTNPLFQELYVRWLQFGLFNPMMRSHGESSRREIWEFGKKGEPVYDAIEKAIRMRYKLLPYIYSTAWQVTSNHDSFMRALIMDFAADKKVWDIPDEFMFGRSLLVAPVTNALFTSTEERKWSEETVNWTKPAYTEVYLPAGADWYEWHSGKLLKGGQTVTAAAPIDRCPLYVKAGSIIPLGPDVQYAKEKPWNDLEVRIYGGANADFTFYDDEGDNYNYENGRYCTIDFKLRGRTLTIGRRNGSYSGMPAFRKFRLVYTDGKRTVTRNVEYSGTAVTINF
;
A
#
# COMPACT_ATOMS: atom_id res chain seq x y z
N MET A 1 -24.23 -24.61 40.64
CA MET A 1 -24.05 -23.19 40.88
C MET A 1 -22.55 -22.90 40.96
N LYS A 2 -21.90 -22.66 39.82
CA LYS A 2 -20.51 -22.20 39.75
C LYS A 2 -20.55 -20.67 39.58
N LYS A 3 -20.04 -19.95 40.57
CA LYS A 3 -19.89 -18.50 40.54
C LYS A 3 -18.81 -18.18 39.51
N ILE A 4 -19.20 -17.51 38.42
CA ILE A 4 -18.26 -16.86 37.51
C ILE A 4 -17.83 -15.58 38.23
N LEU A 5 -16.59 -15.54 38.71
CA LEU A 5 -15.92 -14.31 39.13
C LEU A 5 -15.53 -13.57 37.86
N LEU A 6 -16.28 -12.53 37.50
CA LEU A 6 -15.78 -11.49 36.60
C LEU A 6 -14.71 -10.69 37.38
N SER A 7 -13.45 -10.90 37.03
CA SER A 7 -12.36 -10.02 37.41
C SER A 7 -12.47 -8.77 36.56
N VAL A 8 -13.12 -7.73 37.05
CA VAL A 8 -12.99 -6.37 36.52
C VAL A 8 -11.58 -5.93 36.92
N MET A 9 -10.61 -6.07 36.02
CA MET A 9 -9.34 -5.35 36.14
C MET A 9 -9.63 -3.85 35.99
N ALA A 10 -9.60 -3.14 37.08
CA ALA A 10 -9.63 -1.68 37.06
C ALA A 10 -8.34 -1.19 36.38
N ILE A 11 -8.44 -0.75 35.16
CA ILE A 11 -7.37 -0.11 34.41
C ILE A 11 -7.14 1.23 35.09
N LEU A 12 -6.07 1.37 35.87
CA LEU A 12 -5.68 2.63 36.50
C LEU A 12 -5.04 3.52 35.42
N ALA A 13 -5.86 4.38 34.80
CA ALA A 13 -5.36 5.54 34.08
C ALA A 13 -5.00 6.63 35.09
N ALA A 14 -3.81 7.23 34.96
CA ALA A 14 -3.45 8.38 35.77
C ALA A 14 -4.09 9.65 35.17
N VAL A 15 -5.00 10.29 35.90
CA VAL A 15 -5.63 11.56 35.53
C VAL A 15 -4.95 12.68 36.33
N TYR A 16 -4.52 13.73 35.65
CA TYR A 16 -3.90 14.91 36.24
C TYR A 16 -4.82 16.13 36.06
N MET A 17 -5.11 16.86 37.13
CA MET A 17 -5.88 18.11 37.09
C MET A 17 -4.94 19.30 37.24
N TYR A 18 -5.06 20.29 36.38
CA TYR A 18 -4.25 21.49 36.35
C TYR A 18 -5.05 22.78 36.44
N ALA A 19 -4.37 23.90 36.77
CA ALA A 19 -5.00 25.20 36.99
C ALA A 19 -5.51 25.94 35.74
N ALA A 20 -5.28 25.41 34.57
CA ALA A 20 -5.94 25.78 33.31
C ALA A 20 -6.93 24.65 32.96
N ASP A 21 -8.13 24.95 32.53
CA ASP A 21 -9.32 24.11 32.35
C ASP A 21 -9.17 22.79 31.56
N VAL A 22 -7.95 22.26 31.36
CA VAL A 22 -7.68 21.05 30.59
C VAL A 22 -7.13 19.93 31.49
N GLN A 23 -7.81 18.80 31.49
CA GLN A 23 -7.38 17.57 32.16
C GLN A 23 -6.51 16.75 31.23
N VAL A 24 -5.43 16.11 31.76
CA VAL A 24 -4.53 15.21 31.02
C VAL A 24 -4.68 13.80 31.56
N LYS A 25 -4.93 12.83 30.67
CA LYS A 25 -4.99 11.41 31.01
C LYS A 25 -3.91 10.66 30.22
N VAL A 26 -3.17 9.80 30.93
CA VAL A 26 -2.08 8.97 30.38
C VAL A 26 -2.44 7.51 30.52
N THR A 27 -2.53 6.79 29.42
CA THR A 27 -2.89 5.37 29.40
C THR A 27 -1.84 4.55 28.65
N TYR A 28 -1.28 3.52 29.27
CA TYR A 28 -0.35 2.62 28.62
C TYR A 28 -1.08 1.46 27.92
N TYR A 29 -0.76 1.24 26.66
CA TYR A 29 -1.20 0.09 25.87
C TYR A 29 -0.15 -1.02 25.86
N SER A 30 1.14 -0.66 25.93
CA SER A 30 2.27 -1.59 26.10
C SER A 30 3.43 -0.83 26.75
N PRO A 31 4.57 -1.48 27.04
CA PRO A 31 5.78 -0.78 27.47
C PRO A 31 6.27 0.31 26.50
N GLU A 32 5.89 0.21 25.22
CA GLU A 32 6.29 1.08 24.11
C GLU A 32 5.23 2.08 23.67
N ILE A 33 3.94 1.84 24.00
CA ILE A 33 2.80 2.58 23.45
C ILE A 33 2.02 3.26 24.56
N VAL A 34 1.87 4.58 24.45
CA VAL A 34 1.15 5.41 25.43
C VAL A 34 0.15 6.29 24.70
N ARG A 35 -1.10 6.29 25.18
CA ARG A 35 -2.16 7.22 24.76
C ARG A 35 -2.15 8.43 25.68
N ILE A 36 -2.25 9.61 25.09
CA ILE A 36 -2.45 10.89 25.77
C ILE A 36 -3.81 11.45 25.33
N GLU A 37 -4.64 11.71 26.32
CA GLU A 37 -5.94 12.36 26.14
C GLU A 37 -5.94 13.69 26.90
N LYS A 38 -6.43 14.77 26.26
CA LYS A 38 -6.59 16.08 26.93
C LYS A 38 -7.97 16.65 26.64
N SER A 39 -8.72 16.93 27.70
CA SER A 39 -10.10 17.40 27.61
C SER A 39 -10.33 18.65 28.45
N ALA A 40 -11.19 19.57 27.97
CA ALA A 40 -11.68 20.73 28.72
C ALA A 40 -12.76 20.36 29.72
N GLY A 41 -13.20 19.12 29.78
CA GLY A 41 -14.25 18.60 30.65
C GLY A 41 -14.07 17.13 30.96
N ALA A 42 -15.15 16.34 30.91
CA ALA A 42 -15.06 14.89 31.03
C ALA A 42 -14.44 14.30 29.75
N PHE A 43 -13.74 13.18 29.90
CA PHE A 43 -13.25 12.41 28.74
C PHE A 43 -14.44 11.66 28.12
N HIS A 44 -14.68 11.89 26.83
CA HIS A 44 -15.87 11.42 26.12
C HIS A 44 -15.58 10.24 25.21
N ARG A 45 -14.35 10.14 24.67
CA ARG A 45 -14.01 9.12 23.70
C ARG A 45 -13.60 7.83 24.38
N THR A 46 -14.48 6.83 24.30
CA THR A 46 -14.20 5.49 24.86
C THR A 46 -13.62 4.53 23.84
N ASN A 47 -13.98 4.64 22.55
CA ASN A 47 -13.61 3.70 21.51
C ASN A 47 -13.03 4.41 20.28
N SER A 48 -11.97 3.83 19.72
CA SER A 48 -11.40 4.19 18.43
C SER A 48 -11.84 3.16 17.39
N VAL A 49 -12.12 3.58 16.15
CA VAL A 49 -12.34 2.64 15.04
C VAL A 49 -11.01 2.13 14.45
N SER A 50 -9.92 2.89 14.64
CA SER A 50 -8.60 2.51 14.19
C SER A 50 -7.89 1.56 15.14
N VAL A 51 -8.03 1.77 16.46
CA VAL A 51 -7.31 1.04 17.50
C VAL A 51 -8.09 -0.17 17.96
N ILE A 52 -7.48 -1.34 17.87
CA ILE A 52 -8.06 -2.62 18.31
C ILE A 52 -7.35 -3.23 19.53
N MET A 53 -6.20 -2.69 19.91
CA MET A 53 -5.46 -3.14 21.08
C MET A 53 -6.11 -2.60 22.36
N GLU A 54 -6.26 -3.46 23.37
CA GLU A 54 -6.76 -3.05 24.68
C GLU A 54 -5.61 -2.50 25.55
N PRO A 55 -5.89 -1.47 26.38
CA PRO A 55 -4.89 -0.92 27.29
C PRO A 55 -4.48 -1.95 28.36
N GLN A 56 -3.18 -2.02 28.64
CA GLN A 56 -2.61 -2.98 29.61
C GLN A 56 -2.33 -2.39 30.99
N GLY A 57 -2.52 -1.07 31.17
CA GLY A 57 -2.15 -0.35 32.37
C GLY A 57 -0.65 -0.04 32.45
N THR A 58 -0.23 0.64 33.54
CA THR A 58 1.16 1.08 33.69
C THR A 58 2.12 -0.12 33.81
N PRO A 59 3.07 -0.32 32.87
CA PRO A 59 3.98 -1.46 32.91
C PRO A 59 5.04 -1.30 34.01
N ALA A 60 5.46 -2.43 34.59
CA ALA A 60 6.52 -2.43 35.61
C ALA A 60 7.86 -1.90 35.09
N LYS A 61 8.13 -2.06 33.79
CA LYS A 61 9.35 -1.63 33.11
C LYS A 61 9.00 -0.95 31.78
N PRO A 62 8.53 0.30 31.79
CA PRO A 62 8.20 1.00 30.57
C PRO A 62 9.46 1.28 29.74
N LYS A 63 9.39 1.08 28.43
CA LYS A 63 10.43 1.50 27.48
C LYS A 63 10.33 3.00 27.17
N VAL A 64 9.13 3.57 27.28
CA VAL A 64 8.90 5.01 27.26
C VAL A 64 8.31 5.46 28.59
N LYS A 65 8.87 6.53 29.15
CA LYS A 65 8.41 7.17 30.38
C LYS A 65 7.76 8.50 30.03
N VAL A 66 6.62 8.76 30.67
CA VAL A 66 5.85 9.99 30.52
C VAL A 66 5.97 10.83 31.76
N SER A 67 6.25 12.12 31.60
CA SER A 67 6.15 13.11 32.66
C SER A 67 5.20 14.23 32.23
N VAL A 68 4.32 14.64 33.14
CA VAL A 68 3.34 15.70 32.92
C VAL A 68 3.70 16.88 33.83
N ALA A 69 3.96 18.02 33.23
CA ALA A 69 4.29 19.26 33.94
C ALA A 69 3.02 19.91 34.54
N LYS A 70 3.19 20.92 35.40
CA LYS A 70 2.06 21.61 36.06
C LYS A 70 1.14 22.35 35.09
N ASP A 71 1.59 22.67 33.91
CA ASP A 71 0.82 23.32 32.84
C ASP A 71 0.17 22.30 31.87
N GLY A 72 0.24 21.02 32.16
CA GLY A 72 -0.28 19.95 31.31
C GLY A 72 0.64 19.53 30.14
N THR A 73 1.83 20.13 30.03
CA THR A 73 2.80 19.76 28.99
C THR A 73 3.37 18.35 29.24
N VAL A 74 3.29 17.48 28.23
CA VAL A 74 3.82 16.12 28.31
C VAL A 74 5.22 16.04 27.70
N THR A 75 6.09 15.28 28.37
CA THR A 75 7.44 14.95 27.87
C THR A 75 7.65 13.45 27.89
N PHE A 76 8.17 12.92 26.78
CA PHE A 76 8.50 11.52 26.61
C PHE A 76 10.01 11.31 26.69
N THR A 77 10.42 10.30 27.46
CA THR A 77 11.82 9.88 27.58
C THR A 77 11.93 8.37 27.43
N ASP A 78 13.06 7.88 26.93
CA ASP A 78 13.32 6.44 26.91
C ASP A 78 13.63 5.90 28.33
N ALA A 79 13.78 4.59 28.44
CA ALA A 79 14.08 3.92 29.69
C ALA A 79 15.39 4.44 30.36
N LYS A 80 16.33 4.99 29.56
CA LYS A 80 17.63 5.54 30.01
C LYS A 80 17.56 7.02 30.37
N GLY A 81 16.38 7.67 30.18
CA GLY A 81 16.19 9.10 30.47
C GLY A 81 16.55 10.03 29.31
N ARG A 82 16.86 9.51 28.10
CA ARG A 82 17.05 10.34 26.91
C ARG A 82 15.70 10.93 26.50
N LYS A 83 15.64 12.25 26.34
CA LYS A 83 14.46 12.94 25.87
C LYS A 83 14.18 12.54 24.40
N LEU A 84 12.95 12.12 24.12
CA LEU A 84 12.47 11.75 22.81
C LEU A 84 11.66 12.90 22.18
N LEU A 85 10.65 13.39 22.92
CA LEU A 85 9.75 14.44 22.46
C LEU A 85 9.22 15.24 23.65
N THR A 86 8.95 16.52 23.43
CA THR A 86 8.22 17.39 24.36
C THR A 86 7.13 18.12 23.60
N GLU A 87 5.95 18.20 24.20
CA GLU A 87 4.85 18.99 23.64
C GLU A 87 5.12 20.51 23.66
N GLY A 88 4.46 21.22 22.75
CA GLY A 88 4.27 22.67 22.80
C GLY A 88 2.89 23.01 23.36
N ALA A 89 2.24 24.03 22.77
CA ALA A 89 0.91 24.47 23.15
C ALA A 89 -0.17 23.44 22.77
N SER A 90 -1.21 23.36 23.61
CA SER A 90 -2.45 22.61 23.34
C SER A 90 -3.61 23.60 23.28
N SER A 91 -4.58 23.34 22.38
CA SER A 91 -5.86 24.09 22.34
C SER A 91 -7.04 23.13 22.24
N VAL A 92 -8.10 23.41 23.03
CA VAL A 92 -9.40 22.75 23.01
C VAL A 92 -10.44 23.86 23.07
N GLU A 93 -11.00 24.23 21.91
CA GLU A 93 -11.91 25.38 21.78
C GLU A 93 -13.30 24.89 21.41
N ALA A 94 -14.34 25.29 22.18
CA ALA A 94 -15.69 24.81 21.97
C ALA A 94 -16.30 25.31 20.66
N ILE A 95 -16.90 24.41 19.90
CA ILE A 95 -17.76 24.74 18.75
C ILE A 95 -19.13 25.14 19.27
N THR A 96 -19.51 26.39 19.05
CA THR A 96 -20.71 26.98 19.63
C THR A 96 -21.92 27.01 18.72
N GLU A 97 -21.70 26.77 17.41
CA GLU A 97 -22.73 26.85 16.36
C GLU A 97 -22.61 25.67 15.37
N GLY A 98 -23.62 25.49 14.52
CA GLY A 98 -23.63 24.46 13.46
C GLY A 98 -23.99 23.07 13.99
N VAL A 99 -23.80 22.07 13.12
CA VAL A 99 -24.14 20.65 13.38
C VAL A 99 -23.20 20.01 14.39
N ASP A 100 -21.97 20.52 14.51
CA ASP A 100 -20.94 20.04 15.45
C ASP A 100 -20.94 20.81 16.79
N LYS A 101 -22.01 21.58 17.08
CA LYS A 101 -22.16 22.25 18.37
C LYS A 101 -22.08 21.27 19.53
N GLY A 102 -21.18 21.55 20.48
CA GLY A 102 -20.94 20.71 21.66
C GLY A 102 -19.66 19.85 21.53
N PHE A 103 -19.03 19.85 20.36
CA PHE A 103 -17.67 19.34 20.14
C PHE A 103 -16.65 20.47 20.23
N TRP A 104 -15.37 20.15 19.94
CA TRP A 104 -14.27 21.11 20.01
C TRP A 104 -13.43 21.10 18.74
N THR A 105 -12.86 22.25 18.41
CA THR A 105 -11.66 22.33 17.58
C THR A 105 -10.47 22.02 18.46
N VAL A 106 -9.61 21.09 18.06
CA VAL A 106 -8.53 20.59 18.90
C VAL A 106 -7.18 20.70 18.19
N SER A 107 -6.14 21.08 18.93
CA SER A 107 -4.78 21.09 18.40
C SER A 107 -3.71 20.82 19.44
N GLN A 108 -2.60 20.21 18.98
CA GLN A 108 -1.41 19.94 19.80
C GLN A 108 -0.16 20.27 19.01
N GLU A 109 0.77 20.95 19.65
CA GLU A 109 2.12 21.21 19.15
C GLU A 109 3.13 20.23 19.72
N PHE A 110 4.11 19.85 18.90
CA PHE A 110 5.22 18.99 19.24
C PHE A 110 6.54 19.68 18.90
N LYS A 111 7.46 19.78 19.86
CA LYS A 111 8.78 20.42 19.69
C LYS A 111 9.79 19.42 19.19
N LEU A 112 10.22 19.57 17.95
CA LEU A 112 11.22 18.72 17.31
C LEU A 112 12.57 19.45 17.21
N ASP A 113 13.67 18.68 17.18
CA ASP A 113 14.97 19.26 16.86
C ASP A 113 14.99 19.75 15.41
N SER A 114 15.73 20.82 15.12
CA SER A 114 15.75 21.45 13.79
C SER A 114 16.32 20.53 12.70
N ASP A 115 17.15 19.54 13.06
CA ASP A 115 17.74 18.54 12.17
C ASP A 115 17.08 17.16 12.29
N GLU A 116 15.87 17.08 12.84
CA GLU A 116 15.11 15.84 13.05
C GLU A 116 14.13 15.61 11.89
N PRO A 117 14.42 14.72 10.92
CA PRO A 117 13.48 14.35 9.88
C PRO A 117 12.24 13.64 10.42
N ILE A 118 11.11 13.89 9.77
CA ILE A 118 9.88 13.12 9.94
C ILE A 118 9.41 12.53 8.62
N TYR A 119 8.67 11.41 8.72
CA TYR A 119 8.20 10.61 7.60
C TYR A 119 6.79 10.10 7.88
N GLY A 120 6.06 9.68 6.84
CA GLY A 120 4.72 9.13 6.99
C GLY A 120 3.66 10.04 6.38
N LEU A 121 2.61 10.39 7.14
CA LEU A 121 1.44 11.20 6.74
C LEU A 121 0.60 10.62 5.60
N GLY A 122 0.97 9.50 4.99
CA GLY A 122 0.26 8.86 3.88
C GLY A 122 0.91 9.09 2.51
N MET A 123 0.09 9.30 1.48
CA MET A 123 0.51 9.52 0.10
C MET A 123 0.43 11.01 -0.24
N LEU A 124 1.57 11.69 -0.31
CA LEU A 124 1.67 13.11 -0.62
C LEU A 124 2.34 13.32 -1.98
N GLN A 125 1.70 14.03 -2.91
CA GLN A 125 2.23 14.33 -4.24
C GLN A 125 3.27 15.48 -4.22
N ASN A 126 4.15 15.52 -3.23
CA ASN A 126 5.15 16.58 -3.02
C ASN A 126 6.58 16.21 -3.48
N GLY A 127 6.83 14.94 -3.81
CA GLY A 127 8.15 14.46 -4.25
C GLY A 127 9.23 14.44 -3.16
N LYS A 128 8.87 14.58 -1.88
CA LYS A 128 9.80 14.62 -0.76
C LYS A 128 9.82 13.31 0.02
N MET A 129 10.99 12.93 0.52
CA MET A 129 11.12 11.86 1.50
C MET A 129 11.00 12.41 2.92
N ASN A 130 11.78 13.41 3.27
CA ASN A 130 11.69 14.12 4.54
C ASN A 130 10.56 15.15 4.51
N LEU A 131 9.57 15.02 5.40
CA LEU A 131 8.36 15.83 5.44
C LEU A 131 8.45 17.06 6.37
N ARG A 132 9.64 17.47 6.80
CA ARG A 132 9.79 18.72 7.56
C ARG A 132 9.40 19.93 6.70
N GLY A 133 8.72 20.87 7.33
CA GLY A 133 8.20 22.08 6.69
C GLY A 133 6.90 21.90 5.92
N GLU A 134 6.22 20.72 6.05
CA GLU A 134 4.91 20.53 5.45
C GLU A 134 3.85 21.41 6.12
N ASN A 135 2.96 21.96 5.30
CA ASN A 135 1.89 22.84 5.75
C ASN A 135 0.67 22.62 4.86
N ARG A 136 -0.28 21.78 5.33
CA ARG A 136 -1.46 21.39 4.54
C ARG A 136 -2.62 20.91 5.37
N ARG A 137 -3.82 21.09 4.83
CA ARG A 137 -5.05 20.47 5.32
C ARG A 137 -5.12 19.04 4.78
N MET A 138 -5.10 18.06 5.67
CA MET A 138 -5.15 16.64 5.36
C MET A 138 -6.61 16.20 5.30
N ILE A 139 -7.07 15.91 4.09
CA ILE A 139 -8.41 15.41 3.80
C ILE A 139 -8.33 14.46 2.61
N GLN A 140 -8.93 13.30 2.73
CA GLN A 140 -8.89 12.26 1.69
C GLN A 140 -9.39 12.80 0.34
N SER A 141 -8.62 12.54 -0.72
CA SER A 141 -8.93 12.98 -2.07
C SER A 141 -8.32 12.04 -3.11
N ASN A 142 -8.72 12.18 -4.37
CA ASN A 142 -8.04 11.50 -5.46
C ASN A 142 -6.57 11.98 -5.53
N THR A 143 -5.63 11.05 -5.62
CA THR A 143 -4.16 11.22 -5.67
C THR A 143 -3.47 11.52 -4.34
N GLU A 144 -4.17 11.91 -3.30
CA GLU A 144 -3.57 12.15 -1.98
C GLU A 144 -4.38 11.46 -0.87
N ASP A 145 -3.72 10.57 -0.14
CA ASP A 145 -4.26 9.87 1.01
C ASP A 145 -3.56 10.31 2.28
N TYR A 146 -4.32 10.64 3.28
CA TYR A 146 -3.76 11.14 4.53
C TYR A 146 -4.00 10.18 5.69
N THR A 147 -2.91 9.89 6.38
CA THR A 147 -2.97 9.30 7.72
C THR A 147 -2.49 10.33 8.73
N ASN A 148 -3.20 10.50 9.81
CA ASN A 148 -2.77 11.39 10.90
C ASN A 148 -1.64 10.73 11.71
N PHE A 149 -0.60 10.26 11.02
CA PHE A 149 0.52 9.55 11.61
C PHE A 149 1.84 10.01 10.99
N PHE A 150 2.80 10.35 11.84
CA PHE A 150 4.18 10.53 11.41
C PHE A 150 5.15 9.79 12.35
N GLN A 151 6.31 9.44 11.84
CA GLN A 151 7.41 8.91 12.65
C GLN A 151 8.69 9.72 12.47
N SER A 152 9.48 9.80 13.55
CA SER A 152 10.75 10.50 13.60
C SER A 152 11.93 9.55 13.42
N ILE A 153 13.02 10.06 12.83
CA ILE A 153 14.33 9.38 12.78
C ILE A 153 14.84 8.95 14.16
N LYS A 154 14.35 9.54 15.24
CA LYS A 154 14.66 9.14 16.63
C LYS A 154 14.01 7.82 17.05
N GLY A 155 13.19 7.20 16.19
CA GLY A 155 12.54 5.92 16.41
C GLY A 155 11.29 6.01 17.29
N TYR A 156 10.53 7.08 17.19
CA TYR A 156 9.19 7.20 17.73
C TYR A 156 8.19 7.60 16.63
N GLY A 157 6.90 7.30 16.85
CA GLY A 157 5.78 7.75 16.02
C GLY A 157 4.72 8.43 16.86
N ILE A 158 3.98 9.33 16.22
CA ILE A 158 2.75 9.97 16.73
C ILE A 158 1.60 9.54 15.85
N PHE A 159 0.61 8.91 16.43
CA PHE A 159 -0.70 8.66 15.81
C PHE A 159 -1.73 9.58 16.45
N TRP A 160 -2.22 10.55 15.69
CA TRP A 160 -3.27 11.48 16.06
C TRP A 160 -4.62 10.86 15.71
N ASP A 161 -5.32 10.34 16.71
CA ASP A 161 -6.55 9.57 16.53
C ASP A 161 -7.77 10.50 16.45
N ASN A 162 -7.88 11.19 15.32
CA ASN A 162 -8.99 12.07 14.99
C ASN A 162 -9.38 11.88 13.52
N TYR A 163 -10.66 11.89 13.22
CA TYR A 163 -11.22 11.52 11.89
C TYR A 163 -11.65 12.71 11.05
N SER A 164 -11.66 13.89 11.66
CA SER A 164 -11.96 15.16 10.99
C SER A 164 -10.81 15.61 10.09
N PRO A 165 -11.06 16.46 9.08
CA PRO A 165 -9.99 17.15 8.39
C PRO A 165 -9.00 17.77 9.40
N THR A 166 -7.73 17.47 9.22
CA THR A 166 -6.67 17.85 10.15
C THR A 166 -5.60 18.64 9.40
N THR A 167 -5.22 19.79 9.95
CA THR A 167 -4.09 20.56 9.39
C THR A 167 -2.81 20.18 10.09
N ILE A 168 -1.79 19.80 9.32
CA ILE A 168 -0.41 19.76 9.78
C ILE A 168 0.28 21.07 9.41
N SER A 169 1.05 21.63 10.33
CA SER A 169 1.96 22.75 10.07
C SER A 169 3.29 22.54 10.78
N ASP A 170 4.41 22.77 10.07
CA ASP A 170 5.76 22.66 10.60
C ASP A 170 6.56 23.91 10.25
N ASP A 171 6.99 24.66 11.26
CA ASP A 171 7.84 25.87 11.11
C ASP A 171 9.34 25.57 11.18
N GLY A 172 9.73 24.29 11.21
CA GLY A 172 11.11 23.83 11.33
C GLY A 172 11.52 23.47 12.78
N THR A 173 10.70 23.84 13.77
CA THR A 173 10.93 23.53 15.21
C THR A 173 9.68 22.99 15.90
N ILE A 174 8.51 23.39 15.44
CA ILE A 174 7.21 23.00 15.98
C ILE A 174 6.41 22.33 14.87
N VAL A 175 6.02 21.09 15.09
CA VAL A 175 4.99 20.38 14.30
C VAL A 175 3.69 20.48 15.07
N LYS A 176 2.66 21.05 14.43
CA LYS A 176 1.30 21.18 14.98
C LYS A 176 0.32 20.34 14.19
N LEU A 177 -0.51 19.58 14.88
CA LEU A 177 -1.71 18.93 14.34
C LEU A 177 -2.94 19.65 14.89
N ALA A 178 -3.88 20.04 14.00
CA ALA A 178 -5.08 20.76 14.34
C ALA A 178 -6.28 20.19 13.57
N SER A 179 -7.24 19.60 14.27
CA SER A 179 -8.47 19.02 13.71
C SER A 179 -9.65 19.96 13.86
N GLU A 180 -10.52 19.97 12.83
CA GLU A 180 -11.69 20.85 12.77
C GLU A 180 -12.75 20.48 13.79
N VAL A 181 -12.91 19.16 14.06
CA VAL A 181 -13.88 18.62 15.03
C VAL A 181 -13.23 17.49 15.80
N GLY A 182 -13.42 17.47 17.12
CA GLY A 182 -13.00 16.38 18.00
C GLY A 182 -13.72 16.41 19.33
N ASP A 183 -13.73 15.27 20.01
CA ASP A 183 -14.22 15.18 21.40
C ASP A 183 -13.20 15.76 22.38
N GLU A 184 -11.93 15.55 22.08
CA GLU A 184 -10.77 15.88 22.90
C GLU A 184 -9.48 15.77 22.07
N ILE A 185 -8.37 16.23 22.58
CA ILE A 185 -7.05 15.88 22.03
C ILE A 185 -6.79 14.42 22.37
N ASP A 186 -6.51 13.61 21.35
CA ASP A 186 -6.30 12.17 21.48
C ASP A 186 -5.17 11.71 20.54
N TYR A 187 -4.06 11.25 21.12
CA TYR A 187 -2.96 10.72 20.33
C TYR A 187 -2.18 9.62 21.04
N TYR A 188 -1.54 8.78 20.23
CA TYR A 188 -0.67 7.70 20.70
C TYR A 188 0.78 8.04 20.40
N PHE A 189 1.63 7.92 21.41
CA PHE A 189 3.07 7.94 21.28
C PHE A 189 3.59 6.51 21.24
N ILE A 190 4.33 6.16 20.16
CA ILE A 190 4.84 4.81 19.92
C ILE A 190 6.36 4.86 19.87
N TYR A 191 7.05 4.16 20.79
CA TYR A 191 8.50 4.11 20.83
C TYR A 191 9.03 2.78 20.33
N GLY A 192 9.45 2.71 19.06
CA GLY A 192 10.04 1.52 18.45
C GLY A 192 11.57 1.45 18.55
N GLY A 193 12.23 2.59 18.84
CA GLY A 193 13.68 2.71 18.84
C GLY A 193 14.31 2.84 17.44
N ASN A 194 13.60 2.44 16.40
CA ASN A 194 13.89 2.63 14.97
C ASN A 194 12.57 2.55 14.17
N ALA A 195 12.63 2.76 12.86
CA ALA A 195 11.44 2.78 12.00
C ALA A 195 10.68 1.44 11.99
N ASP A 196 11.37 0.30 11.92
CA ASP A 196 10.73 -1.02 11.97
C ASP A 196 9.96 -1.24 13.29
N GLY A 197 10.55 -0.83 14.42
CA GLY A 197 9.90 -0.94 15.72
C GLY A 197 8.68 -0.03 15.85
N VAL A 198 8.68 1.15 15.21
CA VAL A 198 7.52 2.04 15.15
C VAL A 198 6.40 1.42 14.29
N ILE A 199 6.75 0.84 13.13
CA ILE A 199 5.81 0.10 12.27
C ILE A 199 5.21 -1.10 13.02
N ALA A 200 6.02 -1.86 13.74
CA ALA A 200 5.52 -2.95 14.58
C ALA A 200 4.53 -2.44 15.64
N GLY A 201 4.86 -1.34 16.32
CA GLY A 201 3.99 -0.74 17.33
C GLY A 201 2.65 -0.25 16.78
N ILE A 202 2.65 0.45 15.64
CA ILE A 202 1.39 0.92 15.05
C ILE A 202 0.52 -0.24 14.54
N ARG A 203 1.11 -1.32 13.98
CA ARG A 203 0.35 -2.51 13.57
C ARG A 203 -0.19 -3.29 14.77
N GLN A 204 0.57 -3.43 15.85
CA GLN A 204 0.04 -4.01 17.09
C GLN A 204 -1.13 -3.19 17.64
N LEU A 205 -1.05 -1.88 17.57
CA LEU A 205 -2.11 -0.97 18.05
C LEU A 205 -3.36 -1.03 17.18
N THR A 206 -3.20 -1.04 15.85
CA THR A 206 -4.29 -0.82 14.89
C THR A 206 -4.62 -2.04 14.03
N GLY A 207 -3.91 -3.14 14.19
CA GLY A 207 -4.18 -4.43 13.53
C GLY A 207 -3.06 -4.91 12.61
N GLU A 208 -2.89 -6.22 12.63
CA GLU A 208 -1.89 -6.95 11.86
C GLU A 208 -2.26 -7.05 10.38
N VAL A 209 -1.27 -7.22 9.52
CA VAL A 209 -1.47 -7.37 8.07
C VAL A 209 -1.64 -8.85 7.72
N PRO A 210 -2.74 -9.27 7.05
CA PRO A 210 -2.93 -10.66 6.63
C PRO A 210 -2.07 -11.01 5.42
N MET A 211 -1.87 -12.32 5.17
CA MET A 211 -1.34 -12.82 3.90
C MET A 211 -2.35 -12.61 2.78
N LEU A 212 -1.90 -12.01 1.69
CA LEU A 212 -2.69 -11.92 0.45
C LEU A 212 -2.53 -13.19 -0.41
N PRO A 213 -3.44 -13.43 -1.38
CA PRO A 213 -3.28 -14.51 -2.35
C PRO A 213 -1.96 -14.40 -3.11
N LEU A 214 -1.30 -15.51 -3.40
CA LEU A 214 -0.03 -15.52 -4.14
C LEU A 214 -0.12 -14.82 -5.50
N TRP A 215 -1.23 -14.99 -6.22
CA TRP A 215 -1.44 -14.43 -7.54
C TRP A 215 -1.46 -12.89 -7.55
N THR A 216 -1.80 -12.24 -6.42
CA THR A 216 -1.83 -10.77 -6.32
C THR A 216 -0.45 -10.15 -6.44
N TYR A 217 0.59 -10.93 -6.18
CA TYR A 217 1.99 -10.54 -6.36
C TYR A 217 2.51 -10.78 -7.78
N GLY A 218 1.71 -11.32 -8.71
CA GLY A 218 2.01 -11.43 -10.13
C GLY A 218 1.83 -10.10 -10.88
N TYR A 219 1.71 -10.17 -12.21
CA TYR A 219 1.43 -9.02 -13.06
C TYR A 219 -0.07 -8.91 -13.33
N HIS A 220 -0.59 -7.67 -13.26
CA HIS A 220 -1.99 -7.33 -13.51
C HIS A 220 -2.10 -6.40 -14.71
N GLN A 221 -2.94 -6.77 -15.68
CA GLN A 221 -3.31 -5.92 -16.80
C GLN A 221 -4.67 -5.29 -16.54
N SER A 222 -4.76 -3.99 -16.74
CA SER A 222 -5.95 -3.18 -16.54
C SER A 222 -5.98 -2.02 -17.54
N ARG A 223 -7.16 -1.51 -17.77
CA ARG A 223 -7.38 -0.29 -18.57
C ARG A 223 -8.71 0.36 -18.15
N GLU A 224 -8.79 1.66 -18.14
CA GLU A 224 -10.02 2.42 -18.21
C GLU A 224 -10.37 2.61 -19.70
N ARG A 225 -11.25 1.76 -20.33
CA ARG A 225 -11.75 0.48 -19.80
C ARG A 225 -11.90 -0.52 -20.94
N TYR A 226 -12.03 -1.79 -20.63
CA TYR A 226 -12.49 -2.79 -21.59
C TYR A 226 -14.00 -2.63 -21.76
N LYS A 227 -14.45 -2.43 -22.99
CA LYS A 227 -15.85 -2.08 -23.31
C LYS A 227 -16.75 -3.29 -23.48
N THR A 228 -16.18 -4.46 -23.70
CA THR A 228 -16.90 -5.72 -23.90
C THR A 228 -16.19 -6.87 -23.18
N GLY A 229 -16.93 -7.89 -22.77
CA GLY A 229 -16.36 -9.11 -22.23
C GLY A 229 -15.39 -9.79 -23.20
N LYS A 230 -15.69 -9.69 -24.51
CA LYS A 230 -14.77 -10.22 -25.56
C LYS A 230 -13.44 -9.49 -25.58
N GLU A 231 -13.43 -8.15 -25.50
CA GLU A 231 -12.18 -7.37 -25.47
C GLU A 231 -11.29 -7.77 -24.28
N LEU A 232 -11.89 -7.93 -23.10
CA LEU A 232 -11.18 -8.40 -21.90
C LEU A 232 -10.60 -9.80 -22.12
N MET A 233 -11.37 -10.73 -22.67
CA MET A 233 -10.91 -12.10 -22.94
C MET A 233 -9.80 -12.14 -23.98
N ASP A 234 -9.87 -11.31 -25.03
CA ASP A 234 -8.82 -11.21 -26.06
C ASP A 234 -7.49 -10.78 -25.44
N VAL A 235 -7.51 -9.94 -24.40
CA VAL A 235 -6.29 -9.54 -23.69
C VAL A 235 -5.68 -10.72 -22.91
N VAL A 236 -6.46 -11.47 -22.15
CA VAL A 236 -5.96 -12.65 -21.42
C VAL A 236 -5.36 -13.68 -22.38
N LYS A 237 -6.07 -13.99 -23.46
CA LYS A 237 -5.58 -14.90 -24.53
C LYS A 237 -4.31 -14.37 -25.19
N GLY A 238 -4.26 -13.06 -25.48
CA GLY A 238 -3.09 -12.42 -26.07
C GLY A 238 -1.82 -12.58 -25.23
N TYR A 239 -1.91 -12.43 -23.91
CA TYR A 239 -0.77 -12.69 -23.01
C TYR A 239 -0.35 -14.16 -23.00
N ARG A 240 -1.30 -15.11 -23.03
CA ARG A 240 -1.00 -16.56 -23.15
C ARG A 240 -0.35 -16.90 -24.48
N ASP A 241 -0.85 -16.36 -25.58
CA ASP A 241 -0.29 -16.58 -26.95
C ASP A 241 1.11 -15.97 -27.07
N ALA A 242 1.33 -14.77 -26.52
CA ALA A 242 2.63 -14.13 -26.45
C ALA A 242 3.60 -14.85 -25.49
N LYS A 243 3.11 -15.77 -24.67
CA LYS A 243 3.84 -16.45 -23.60
C LYS A 243 4.49 -15.46 -22.61
N VAL A 244 3.81 -14.34 -22.35
CA VAL A 244 4.17 -13.35 -21.33
C VAL A 244 3.31 -13.60 -20.10
N PRO A 245 3.89 -13.69 -18.91
CA PRO A 245 3.15 -14.01 -17.70
C PRO A 245 2.07 -12.96 -17.35
N LEU A 246 0.92 -13.45 -16.84
CA LEU A 246 -0.18 -12.64 -16.36
C LEU A 246 -0.94 -13.40 -15.27
N ASP A 247 -1.21 -12.78 -14.11
CA ASP A 247 -2.10 -13.35 -13.09
C ASP A 247 -3.45 -12.64 -13.01
N GLY A 248 -3.49 -11.32 -13.14
CA GLY A 248 -4.72 -10.56 -12.96
C GLY A 248 -5.18 -9.83 -14.22
N ILE A 249 -6.48 -9.88 -14.47
CA ILE A 249 -7.19 -9.00 -15.40
C ILE A 249 -8.24 -8.21 -14.64
N ILE A 250 -8.39 -6.91 -14.93
CA ILE A 250 -9.28 -6.05 -14.18
C ILE A 250 -10.36 -5.48 -15.12
N GLN A 251 -11.63 -5.71 -14.79
CA GLN A 251 -12.76 -5.06 -15.43
C GLN A 251 -13.10 -3.78 -14.68
N ASP A 252 -13.01 -2.68 -15.38
CA ASP A 252 -13.40 -1.36 -14.89
C ASP A 252 -14.90 -1.10 -15.09
N TRP A 253 -15.36 0.10 -14.82
CA TRP A 253 -16.76 0.52 -14.77
C TRP A 253 -17.55 0.31 -16.09
N GLN A 254 -18.87 0.60 -16.07
CA GLN A 254 -19.86 0.43 -17.15
C GLN A 254 -20.22 -1.01 -17.57
N TYR A 255 -19.77 -2.05 -16.88
CA TYR A 255 -20.34 -3.39 -17.06
C TYR A 255 -21.82 -3.46 -16.60
N TRP A 256 -22.27 -2.47 -15.81
CA TRP A 256 -23.66 -2.27 -15.38
C TRP A 256 -24.52 -1.49 -16.38
N GLY A 257 -23.94 -0.88 -17.43
CA GLY A 257 -24.66 -0.06 -18.40
C GLY A 257 -24.48 1.44 -18.16
N ASN A 258 -25.59 2.19 -18.08
CA ASN A 258 -25.55 3.66 -17.98
C ASN A 258 -25.38 4.19 -16.56
N ASN A 259 -25.19 5.51 -16.40
CA ASN A 259 -24.95 6.13 -15.11
C ASN A 259 -26.16 6.11 -14.17
N TYR A 260 -27.40 5.94 -14.65
CA TYR A 260 -28.56 5.69 -13.79
C TYR A 260 -28.51 4.32 -13.12
N LEU A 261 -27.73 3.39 -13.70
CA LEU A 261 -27.42 2.06 -13.19
C LEU A 261 -26.03 2.00 -12.55
N TRP A 262 -25.43 3.14 -12.25
CA TRP A 262 -24.07 3.25 -11.69
C TRP A 262 -23.90 2.31 -10.51
N ASN A 263 -22.86 1.46 -10.59
CA ASN A 263 -22.52 0.49 -9.54
C ASN A 263 -23.70 -0.46 -9.18
N ALA A 264 -24.44 -0.93 -10.18
CA ALA A 264 -25.54 -1.88 -9.93
C ALA A 264 -25.09 -3.20 -9.28
N MET A 265 -23.76 -3.48 -9.26
CA MET A 265 -23.16 -4.74 -8.80
C MET A 265 -23.74 -5.95 -9.56
N GLU A 266 -23.97 -5.73 -10.85
CA GLU A 266 -24.59 -6.70 -11.76
C GLU A 266 -24.20 -6.35 -13.20
N PHE A 267 -24.00 -7.37 -14.04
CA PHE A 267 -23.75 -7.19 -15.47
C PHE A 267 -25.07 -6.91 -16.18
N LEU A 268 -25.40 -5.64 -16.40
CA LEU A 268 -26.61 -5.18 -17.07
C LEU A 268 -26.31 -4.63 -18.47
N ASN A 269 -25.04 -4.50 -18.86
CA ASN A 269 -24.62 -4.08 -20.18
C ASN A 269 -24.60 -5.29 -21.13
N GLU A 270 -25.33 -5.19 -22.26
CA GLU A 270 -25.45 -6.24 -23.28
C GLU A 270 -24.09 -6.63 -23.92
N ASP A 271 -23.08 -5.74 -23.83
CA ASP A 271 -21.71 -6.00 -24.30
C ASP A 271 -20.94 -7.02 -23.43
N PHE A 272 -21.53 -7.44 -22.30
CA PHE A 272 -20.98 -8.44 -21.38
C PHE A 272 -21.92 -9.65 -21.24
N PRO A 273 -22.23 -10.37 -22.34
CA PRO A 273 -23.12 -11.53 -22.27
C PRO A 273 -22.45 -12.69 -21.54
N ASN A 274 -23.25 -13.49 -20.81
CA ASN A 274 -22.79 -14.70 -20.12
C ASN A 274 -21.56 -14.45 -19.20
N PRO A 275 -21.62 -13.52 -18.22
CA PRO A 275 -20.45 -13.16 -17.41
C PRO A 275 -19.84 -14.35 -16.67
N LYS A 276 -20.66 -15.29 -16.18
CA LYS A 276 -20.15 -16.50 -15.52
C LYS A 276 -19.25 -17.33 -16.43
N GLY A 277 -19.65 -17.54 -17.70
CA GLY A 277 -18.88 -18.35 -18.62
C GLY A 277 -17.51 -17.76 -18.97
N TRP A 278 -17.39 -16.44 -19.11
CA TRP A 278 -16.08 -15.85 -19.39
C TRP A 278 -15.23 -15.67 -18.13
N VAL A 279 -15.81 -15.53 -16.91
CA VAL A 279 -15.05 -15.63 -15.66
C VAL A 279 -14.43 -17.03 -15.51
N GLU A 280 -15.20 -18.08 -15.75
CA GLU A 280 -14.70 -19.47 -15.78
C GLU A 280 -13.58 -19.65 -16.84
N GLU A 281 -13.69 -19.02 -18.01
CA GLU A 281 -12.66 -19.07 -19.04
C GLU A 281 -11.38 -18.34 -18.61
N VAL A 282 -11.47 -17.20 -17.91
CA VAL A 282 -10.32 -16.51 -17.30
C VAL A 282 -9.59 -17.45 -16.34
N HIS A 283 -10.32 -18.13 -15.45
CA HIS A 283 -9.75 -19.10 -14.51
C HIS A 283 -9.10 -20.30 -15.23
N ASN A 284 -9.74 -20.83 -16.27
CA ASN A 284 -9.20 -21.95 -17.07
C ASN A 284 -7.89 -21.56 -17.77
N LEU A 285 -7.66 -20.28 -18.03
CA LEU A 285 -6.41 -19.75 -18.55
C LEU A 285 -5.38 -19.46 -17.45
N GLY A 286 -5.67 -19.80 -16.19
CA GLY A 286 -4.79 -19.56 -15.04
C GLY A 286 -4.64 -18.08 -14.68
N ALA A 287 -5.66 -17.27 -14.96
CA ALA A 287 -5.72 -15.87 -14.55
C ALA A 287 -6.86 -15.66 -13.54
N HIS A 288 -6.83 -14.53 -12.84
CA HIS A 288 -7.82 -14.11 -11.85
C HIS A 288 -8.49 -12.82 -12.28
N MET A 289 -9.74 -12.63 -11.87
CA MET A 289 -10.51 -11.46 -12.26
C MET A 289 -10.80 -10.56 -11.08
N SER A 290 -10.39 -9.29 -11.20
CA SER A 290 -10.84 -8.20 -10.33
C SER A 290 -11.88 -7.34 -11.04
N ILE A 291 -12.82 -6.75 -10.29
CA ILE A 291 -13.86 -5.90 -10.84
C ILE A 291 -14.01 -4.61 -10.07
N SER A 292 -14.23 -3.50 -10.80
CA SER A 292 -14.47 -2.18 -10.22
C SER A 292 -15.82 -2.13 -9.51
N ILE A 293 -15.82 -1.69 -8.27
CA ILE A 293 -16.99 -1.37 -7.47
C ILE A 293 -16.81 0.00 -6.82
N TRP A 294 -17.91 0.72 -6.62
CA TRP A 294 -17.88 2.11 -6.17
C TRP A 294 -18.62 2.29 -4.85
N GLN A 295 -18.40 3.44 -4.22
CA GLN A 295 -19.07 3.81 -2.98
C GLN A 295 -20.34 4.67 -3.24
N SER A 296 -20.74 4.77 -4.48
CA SER A 296 -21.89 5.53 -4.93
C SER A 296 -22.78 4.70 -5.85
N PHE A 297 -24.07 5.04 -5.88
CA PHE A 297 -25.08 4.27 -6.58
C PHE A 297 -25.98 5.14 -7.44
N GLY A 298 -26.31 4.66 -8.65
CA GLY A 298 -27.27 5.27 -9.53
C GLY A 298 -28.72 4.99 -9.10
N PRO A 299 -29.65 5.93 -9.34
CA PRO A 299 -31.01 5.89 -8.77
C PRO A 299 -31.89 4.74 -9.29
N GLN A 300 -31.51 4.07 -10.37
CA GLN A 300 -32.24 2.92 -10.90
C GLN A 300 -31.72 1.58 -10.37
N THR A 301 -30.66 1.57 -9.55
CA THR A 301 -30.12 0.35 -8.98
C THR A 301 -30.94 -0.17 -7.81
N LYS A 302 -30.83 -1.47 -7.54
CA LYS A 302 -31.44 -2.08 -6.35
C LYS A 302 -30.80 -1.55 -5.06
N PRO A 303 -29.44 -1.53 -4.93
CA PRO A 303 -28.81 -1.00 -3.71
C PRO A 303 -29.22 0.46 -3.40
N TYR A 304 -29.33 1.33 -4.42
CA TYR A 304 -29.80 2.70 -4.21
C TYR A 304 -31.20 2.73 -3.54
N ARG A 305 -32.14 1.94 -4.06
CA ARG A 305 -33.52 1.94 -3.52
C ARG A 305 -33.57 1.44 -2.08
N GLU A 306 -32.84 0.38 -1.76
CA GLU A 306 -32.75 -0.19 -0.42
C GLU A 306 -32.12 0.81 0.57
N LEU A 307 -31.01 1.44 0.20
CA LEU A 307 -30.35 2.44 1.01
C LEU A 307 -31.19 3.71 1.20
N LYS A 308 -31.86 4.17 0.13
CA LYS A 308 -32.74 5.35 0.17
C LYS A 308 -33.94 5.16 1.10
N GLU A 309 -34.57 3.97 1.07
CA GLU A 309 -35.69 3.63 1.95
C GLU A 309 -35.31 3.72 3.43
N LYS A 310 -34.06 3.46 3.75
CA LYS A 310 -33.49 3.53 5.10
C LYS A 310 -32.90 4.90 5.47
N GLY A 311 -32.82 5.84 4.52
CA GLY A 311 -32.14 7.13 4.75
C GLY A 311 -30.61 7.03 4.85
N LEU A 312 -30.01 6.05 4.17
CA LEU A 312 -28.59 5.72 4.25
C LEU A 312 -27.80 6.19 3.00
N LEU A 313 -28.23 7.27 2.39
CA LEU A 313 -27.56 7.93 1.25
C LEU A 313 -27.24 9.37 1.62
N PHE A 314 -26.08 9.85 1.18
CA PHE A 314 -25.71 11.26 1.28
C PHE A 314 -26.29 12.07 0.12
N ASP A 315 -26.45 13.37 0.33
CA ASP A 315 -26.95 14.30 -0.68
C ASP A 315 -25.86 15.31 -1.08
N PHE A 316 -24.72 14.78 -1.63
CA PHE A 316 -23.69 15.61 -2.22
C PHE A 316 -23.39 15.18 -3.68
N ILE A 317 -22.80 16.10 -4.44
CA ILE A 317 -22.49 15.86 -5.84
C ILE A 317 -21.29 14.90 -5.94
N THR A 318 -21.51 13.76 -6.62
CA THR A 318 -20.46 12.80 -6.94
C THR A 318 -19.85 13.09 -8.32
N TRP A 319 -18.71 12.47 -8.63
CA TRP A 319 -18.10 12.56 -9.94
C TRP A 319 -19.05 12.21 -11.10
N PRO A 320 -19.84 11.13 -11.07
CA PRO A 320 -20.78 10.83 -12.18
C PRO A 320 -21.87 11.88 -12.40
N GLN A 321 -22.13 12.75 -11.42
CA GLN A 321 -23.04 13.87 -11.57
C GLN A 321 -22.33 15.12 -12.06
N SER A 322 -21.14 15.40 -11.53
CA SER A 322 -20.36 16.59 -11.85
C SER A 322 -19.64 16.47 -13.20
N GLY A 323 -19.30 15.26 -13.60
CA GLY A 323 -18.57 14.94 -14.82
C GLY A 323 -19.39 15.13 -16.09
N ILE A 324 -19.70 16.36 -16.43
CA ILE A 324 -20.55 16.73 -17.57
C ILE A 324 -20.12 16.05 -18.88
N SER A 325 -18.81 15.87 -19.07
CA SER A 325 -18.24 15.21 -20.26
C SER A 325 -18.31 13.69 -20.24
N HIS A 326 -18.53 13.09 -19.08
CA HIS A 326 -18.46 11.63 -18.88
C HIS A 326 -19.79 10.98 -18.51
N ILE A 327 -20.85 11.79 -18.31
CA ILE A 327 -22.20 11.27 -18.07
C ILE A 327 -22.64 10.42 -19.29
N TRP A 328 -23.00 9.19 -19.04
CA TRP A 328 -23.54 8.34 -20.09
C TRP A 328 -24.93 7.80 -19.72
N PRO A 329 -25.94 7.98 -20.55
CA PRO A 329 -25.93 8.75 -21.81
C PRO A 329 -25.62 10.22 -21.54
N PRO A 330 -24.88 10.92 -22.44
CA PRO A 330 -24.42 12.30 -22.25
C PRO A 330 -25.60 13.27 -22.30
N ARG A 331 -26.19 13.55 -21.14
CA ARG A 331 -27.30 14.49 -20.96
C ARG A 331 -26.91 15.52 -19.92
N ARG A 332 -26.68 16.75 -20.39
CA ARG A 332 -26.31 17.89 -19.52
C ARG A 332 -27.50 18.48 -18.76
N ASP A 333 -28.71 18.30 -19.30
CA ASP A 333 -29.97 18.81 -18.79
C ASP A 333 -30.58 17.91 -17.70
N TYR A 334 -30.05 16.71 -17.49
CA TYR A 334 -30.58 15.74 -16.54
C TYR A 334 -29.45 15.05 -15.78
N PRO A 335 -29.23 15.38 -14.51
CA PRO A 335 -28.18 14.76 -13.70
C PRO A 335 -28.41 13.26 -13.52
N SER A 336 -27.33 12.49 -13.41
CA SER A 336 -27.41 11.04 -13.21
C SER A 336 -28.05 10.64 -11.89
N GLY A 337 -28.00 11.48 -10.87
CA GLY A 337 -28.54 11.20 -9.53
C GLY A 337 -27.72 10.20 -8.72
N VAL A 338 -26.45 9.97 -9.11
CA VAL A 338 -25.55 9.07 -8.40
C VAL A 338 -25.12 9.72 -7.08
N VAL A 339 -25.29 9.02 -5.97
CA VAL A 339 -24.93 9.48 -4.62
C VAL A 339 -24.20 8.41 -3.82
N CYS A 340 -23.35 8.81 -2.89
CA CYS A 340 -22.64 7.90 -1.99
C CYS A 340 -23.53 7.36 -0.89
N TYR A 341 -23.20 6.17 -0.39
CA TYR A 341 -23.88 5.57 0.74
C TYR A 341 -23.20 5.91 2.08
N ASP A 342 -23.95 5.85 3.17
CA ASP A 342 -23.44 6.03 4.53
C ASP A 342 -22.69 4.77 5.02
N ALA A 343 -21.40 4.64 4.64
CA ALA A 343 -20.57 3.51 5.05
C ALA A 343 -20.33 3.44 6.56
N TYR A 344 -20.61 4.49 7.31
CA TYR A 344 -20.49 4.48 8.77
C TYR A 344 -21.60 3.65 9.43
N SER A 345 -22.72 3.44 8.74
CA SER A 345 -23.83 2.58 9.18
C SER A 345 -23.50 1.09 8.93
N ALA A 346 -23.60 0.27 9.97
CA ALA A 346 -23.48 -1.19 9.84
C ALA A 346 -24.57 -1.75 8.89
N GLU A 347 -25.82 -1.28 9.02
CA GLU A 347 -26.93 -1.68 8.14
C GLU A 347 -26.65 -1.34 6.67
N ALA A 348 -26.01 -0.19 6.41
CA ALA A 348 -25.65 0.19 5.05
C ALA A 348 -24.55 -0.73 4.46
N ARG A 349 -23.57 -1.14 5.27
CA ARG A 349 -22.55 -2.11 4.87
C ARG A 349 -23.15 -3.49 4.62
N ASP A 350 -24.13 -3.93 5.42
CA ASP A 350 -24.88 -5.17 5.19
C ASP A 350 -25.61 -5.12 3.83
N ILE A 351 -26.31 -4.01 3.54
CA ILE A 351 -26.99 -3.81 2.24
C ILE A 351 -25.98 -3.82 1.09
N TYR A 352 -24.83 -3.16 1.27
CA TYR A 352 -23.75 -3.14 0.28
C TYR A 352 -23.28 -4.55 -0.06
N TRP A 353 -22.91 -5.34 0.95
CA TRP A 353 -22.46 -6.71 0.75
C TRP A 353 -23.53 -7.61 0.14
N ASN A 354 -24.77 -7.55 0.61
CA ASN A 354 -25.88 -8.36 0.09
C ASN A 354 -26.11 -8.12 -1.42
N ASN A 355 -25.79 -6.94 -1.92
CA ASN A 355 -25.85 -6.65 -3.35
C ASN A 355 -24.55 -7.06 -4.06
N LEU A 356 -23.37 -6.88 -3.46
CA LEU A 356 -22.07 -7.29 -3.99
C LEU A 356 -21.98 -8.80 -4.14
N LYS A 357 -22.67 -9.56 -3.29
CA LYS A 357 -22.71 -11.02 -3.34
C LYS A 357 -23.15 -11.57 -4.71
N ARG A 358 -23.89 -10.82 -5.52
CA ARG A 358 -24.22 -11.21 -6.90
C ARG A 358 -22.98 -11.35 -7.80
N LEU A 359 -21.97 -10.52 -7.58
CA LEU A 359 -20.67 -10.62 -8.27
C LEU A 359 -19.80 -11.71 -7.66
N TRP A 360 -19.86 -11.88 -6.34
CA TRP A 360 -19.19 -12.98 -5.65
C TRP A 360 -19.67 -14.36 -6.16
N ASP A 361 -20.98 -14.52 -6.36
CA ASP A 361 -21.60 -15.77 -6.86
C ASP A 361 -21.23 -16.08 -8.32
N LEU A 362 -20.65 -15.13 -9.06
CA LEU A 362 -20.04 -15.34 -10.37
C LEU A 362 -18.58 -15.81 -10.29
N ASP A 363 -18.04 -15.98 -9.08
CA ASP A 363 -16.66 -16.37 -8.79
C ASP A 363 -15.62 -15.28 -9.11
N ILE A 364 -16.00 -14.00 -9.01
CA ILE A 364 -15.06 -12.88 -9.07
C ILE A 364 -14.05 -13.00 -7.92
N ASP A 365 -12.76 -12.75 -8.20
CA ASP A 365 -11.67 -13.02 -7.26
C ASP A 365 -11.33 -11.83 -6.34
N ALA A 366 -11.56 -10.62 -6.81
CA ALA A 366 -11.11 -9.42 -6.09
C ALA A 366 -11.94 -8.17 -6.41
N TRP A 367 -11.87 -7.20 -5.52
CA TRP A 367 -12.62 -5.97 -5.57
C TRP A 367 -11.71 -4.78 -5.80
N TRP A 368 -11.99 -4.00 -6.85
CA TRP A 368 -11.40 -2.68 -7.00
C TRP A 368 -12.40 -1.65 -6.48
N MET A 369 -12.19 -1.23 -5.23
CA MET A 369 -13.02 -0.24 -4.53
C MET A 369 -12.53 1.17 -4.87
N ASP A 370 -13.05 1.71 -5.97
CA ASP A 370 -12.73 3.06 -6.41
C ASP A 370 -13.51 4.12 -5.62
N SER A 371 -12.97 5.35 -5.55
CA SER A 371 -13.59 6.51 -4.92
C SER A 371 -13.95 6.35 -3.44
N THR A 372 -13.13 5.62 -2.68
CA THR A 372 -13.30 5.49 -1.23
C THR A 372 -12.89 6.75 -0.45
N ASP A 373 -12.46 7.80 -1.11
CA ASP A 373 -12.07 9.12 -0.56
C ASP A 373 -13.23 10.10 -0.21
N PRO A 374 -14.50 9.80 -0.06
CA PRO A 374 -15.57 9.70 -0.99
C PRO A 374 -15.53 10.81 -2.04
N ASP A 375 -15.60 10.38 -3.28
CA ASP A 375 -15.36 11.21 -4.44
C ASP A 375 -16.16 12.52 -4.44
N HIS A 376 -15.45 13.66 -4.50
CA HIS A 376 -15.99 14.99 -4.75
C HIS A 376 -17.06 15.54 -3.79
N THR A 377 -16.70 15.74 -2.54
CA THR A 377 -17.39 16.72 -1.70
C THR A 377 -16.90 18.12 -2.11
N TYR A 378 -17.61 18.81 -2.97
CA TYR A 378 -17.18 20.10 -3.52
C TYR A 378 -17.59 21.32 -2.72
N ARG A 379 -18.67 21.18 -1.94
CA ARG A 379 -19.25 22.29 -1.20
C ARG A 379 -18.92 22.15 0.28
N GLU A 380 -18.53 23.25 0.92
CA GLU A 380 -18.26 23.23 2.35
C GLU A 380 -19.48 22.75 3.17
N GLY A 381 -20.71 23.07 2.73
CA GLY A 381 -21.94 22.60 3.36
C GLY A 381 -22.19 21.09 3.23
N ASP A 382 -21.52 20.39 2.32
CA ASP A 382 -21.63 18.93 2.22
C ASP A 382 -21.04 18.22 3.44
N PHE A 383 -20.09 18.87 4.12
CA PHE A 383 -19.48 18.36 5.35
C PHE A 383 -20.43 18.41 6.57
N ASP A 384 -21.49 19.20 6.49
CA ASP A 384 -22.49 19.32 7.57
C ASP A 384 -23.57 18.21 7.52
N GLN A 385 -23.55 17.36 6.49
CA GLN A 385 -24.47 16.23 6.41
C GLN A 385 -24.16 15.21 7.52
N MET A 386 -25.25 14.71 8.13
CA MET A 386 -25.13 13.74 9.21
C MET A 386 -25.01 12.32 8.68
N SER A 387 -24.09 11.57 9.24
CA SER A 387 -23.92 10.14 9.06
C SER A 387 -24.33 9.38 10.33
N ALA A 388 -24.25 8.04 10.28
CA ALA A 388 -24.47 7.20 11.46
C ALA A 388 -23.47 7.45 12.61
N MET A 389 -22.32 8.12 12.35
CA MET A 389 -21.29 8.39 13.35
C MET A 389 -21.08 9.87 13.68
N GLY A 390 -21.86 10.77 13.09
CA GLY A 390 -21.72 12.22 13.28
C GLY A 390 -21.76 12.97 11.95
N SER A 391 -21.37 14.25 11.95
CA SER A 391 -21.26 15.02 10.72
C SER A 391 -20.16 14.45 9.82
N LEU A 392 -20.29 14.61 8.49
CA LEU A 392 -19.19 14.24 7.59
C LEU A 392 -17.91 15.01 7.94
N ARG A 393 -18.00 16.24 8.47
CA ARG A 393 -16.85 17.01 8.97
C ARG A 393 -16.11 16.25 10.07
N SER A 394 -16.85 15.65 11.01
CA SER A 394 -16.25 14.95 12.15
C SER A 394 -15.63 13.60 11.80
N VAL A 395 -16.10 12.93 10.72
CA VAL A 395 -15.70 11.53 10.39
C VAL A 395 -15.13 11.32 8.98
N ARG A 396 -14.97 12.40 8.20
CA ARG A 396 -14.65 12.34 6.76
C ARG A 396 -13.47 11.42 6.40
N ASN A 397 -12.39 11.50 7.17
CA ASN A 397 -11.14 10.83 6.80
C ASN A 397 -11.15 9.31 7.03
N ILE A 398 -12.06 8.77 7.85
CA ILE A 398 -12.18 7.32 8.06
C ILE A 398 -13.13 6.63 7.07
N TYR A 399 -13.76 7.34 6.15
CA TYR A 399 -14.67 6.75 5.17
C TYR A 399 -14.06 5.56 4.42
N PRO A 400 -12.79 5.62 3.91
CA PRO A 400 -12.16 4.47 3.25
C PRO A 400 -12.06 3.24 4.17
N LEU A 401 -11.70 3.42 5.44
CA LEU A 401 -11.64 2.32 6.40
C LEU A 401 -13.00 1.64 6.55
N MET A 402 -14.09 2.43 6.70
CA MET A 402 -15.44 1.89 6.85
C MET A 402 -15.91 1.12 5.62
N CYS A 403 -15.61 1.63 4.43
CA CYS A 403 -15.95 0.97 3.17
C CYS A 403 -15.21 -0.38 3.02
N VAL A 404 -13.89 -0.35 3.23
CA VAL A 404 -13.02 -1.51 3.02
C VAL A 404 -13.29 -2.60 4.05
N GLU A 405 -13.44 -2.26 5.34
CA GLU A 405 -13.80 -3.21 6.37
C GLU A 405 -15.17 -3.84 6.12
N GLY A 406 -16.13 -3.03 5.68
CA GLY A 406 -17.46 -3.56 5.35
C GLY A 406 -17.42 -4.69 4.34
N VAL A 407 -16.57 -4.59 3.30
CA VAL A 407 -16.39 -5.67 2.31
C VAL A 407 -15.53 -6.80 2.87
N TYR A 408 -14.44 -6.47 3.54
CA TYR A 408 -13.51 -7.48 4.09
C TYR A 408 -14.19 -8.40 5.10
N ASP A 409 -14.87 -7.85 6.10
CA ASP A 409 -15.50 -8.62 7.18
C ASP A 409 -16.60 -9.54 6.65
N HIS A 410 -17.42 -9.05 5.72
CA HIS A 410 -18.48 -9.86 5.13
C HIS A 410 -17.93 -11.00 4.28
N GLN A 411 -16.93 -10.75 3.43
CA GLN A 411 -16.32 -11.82 2.65
C GLN A 411 -15.61 -12.85 3.55
N ARG A 412 -14.95 -12.39 4.61
CA ARG A 412 -14.35 -13.28 5.61
C ARG A 412 -15.39 -14.17 6.30
N ALA A 413 -16.56 -13.61 6.59
CA ALA A 413 -17.67 -14.37 7.19
C ALA A 413 -18.31 -15.36 6.18
N GLU A 414 -18.29 -15.03 4.89
CA GLU A 414 -18.84 -15.89 3.83
C GLU A 414 -17.95 -17.12 3.58
N SER A 415 -16.62 -16.96 3.50
CA SER A 415 -15.71 -18.05 3.18
C SER A 415 -14.29 -17.84 3.70
N SER A 416 -13.64 -18.96 4.07
CA SER A 416 -12.19 -19.05 4.34
C SER A 416 -11.40 -19.71 3.19
N ASP A 417 -12.07 -20.09 2.10
CA ASP A 417 -11.44 -20.81 0.98
C ASP A 417 -10.75 -19.87 -0.02
N LYS A 418 -11.10 -18.57 0.00
CA LYS A 418 -10.53 -17.54 -0.86
C LYS A 418 -10.13 -16.33 0.01
N ARG A 419 -8.84 -15.95 -0.04
CA ARG A 419 -8.35 -14.73 0.64
C ARG A 419 -8.95 -13.48 0.02
N VAL A 420 -9.34 -12.54 0.85
CA VAL A 420 -9.84 -11.23 0.39
C VAL A 420 -8.68 -10.47 -0.26
N PHE A 421 -8.91 -9.95 -1.47
CA PHE A 421 -8.04 -8.97 -2.09
C PHE A 421 -8.86 -7.75 -2.51
N ILE A 422 -8.47 -6.61 -1.98
CA ILE A 422 -9.08 -5.31 -2.27
C ILE A 422 -7.98 -4.38 -2.79
N LEU A 423 -8.25 -3.75 -3.93
CA LEU A 423 -7.54 -2.58 -4.41
C LEU A 423 -8.42 -1.37 -4.11
N THR A 424 -7.91 -0.34 -3.44
CA THR A 424 -8.70 0.83 -3.03
C THR A 424 -7.93 2.12 -3.29
N ARG A 425 -8.66 3.23 -3.55
CA ARG A 425 -8.04 4.53 -3.87
C ARG A 425 -7.61 5.29 -2.63
N SER A 426 -8.17 5.02 -1.47
CA SER A 426 -7.89 5.79 -0.26
C SER A 426 -7.65 4.89 0.95
N PHE A 427 -7.05 5.48 1.98
CA PHE A 427 -6.58 4.78 3.17
C PHE A 427 -6.78 5.62 4.43
N PHE A 428 -7.07 4.96 5.54
CA PHE A 428 -6.90 5.52 6.87
C PHE A 428 -6.29 4.48 7.82
N MET A 429 -5.71 4.95 8.92
CA MET A 429 -5.03 4.10 9.90
C MET A 429 -5.95 2.99 10.43
N GLY A 430 -5.48 1.76 10.42
CA GLY A 430 -6.25 0.56 10.75
C GLY A 430 -6.63 -0.27 9.51
N GLN A 431 -6.74 0.34 8.33
CA GLN A 431 -7.14 -0.37 7.11
C GLN A 431 -6.14 -1.46 6.69
N GLN A 432 -4.85 -1.37 7.08
CA GLN A 432 -3.85 -2.41 6.79
C GLN A 432 -4.24 -3.79 7.34
N ARG A 433 -5.12 -3.87 8.36
CA ARG A 433 -5.61 -5.16 8.91
C ARG A 433 -6.51 -5.93 7.95
N THR A 434 -6.99 -5.27 6.90
CA THR A 434 -7.74 -5.93 5.82
C THR A 434 -6.83 -6.44 4.68
N GLY A 435 -5.55 -6.06 4.67
CA GLY A 435 -4.63 -6.36 3.58
C GLY A 435 -4.87 -5.55 2.31
N ALA A 436 -5.82 -4.60 2.30
CA ALA A 436 -6.13 -3.81 1.13
C ALA A 436 -4.88 -3.11 0.57
N ASN A 437 -4.73 -3.17 -0.75
CA ASN A 437 -3.69 -2.46 -1.49
C ASN A 437 -4.23 -1.08 -1.91
N THR A 438 -3.50 -0.02 -1.64
CA THR A 438 -3.88 1.34 -2.03
C THR A 438 -3.02 1.80 -3.20
N TRP A 439 -3.64 2.38 -4.25
CA TRP A 439 -2.88 3.00 -5.33
C TRP A 439 -2.92 4.52 -5.22
N SER A 440 -1.96 5.17 -5.86
CA SER A 440 -1.74 6.62 -5.76
C SER A 440 -2.73 7.49 -6.56
N GLY A 441 -3.88 6.94 -6.95
CA GLY A 441 -4.93 7.67 -7.68
C GLY A 441 -4.60 7.97 -9.15
N ASP A 442 -5.36 8.90 -9.74
CA ASP A 442 -5.35 9.22 -11.16
C ASP A 442 -4.26 10.24 -11.51
N THR A 443 -3.01 9.80 -11.53
CA THR A 443 -1.85 10.66 -11.77
C THR A 443 -1.62 10.98 -13.24
N GLN A 444 -0.92 12.08 -13.54
CA GLN A 444 -0.53 12.40 -14.90
C GLN A 444 0.58 11.45 -15.39
N SER A 445 0.57 11.12 -16.68
CA SER A 445 1.65 10.39 -17.33
C SER A 445 2.80 11.36 -17.62
N THR A 446 3.57 11.74 -16.61
CA THR A 446 4.71 12.64 -16.73
C THR A 446 5.90 12.13 -15.92
N TRP A 447 7.11 12.54 -16.29
CA TRP A 447 8.31 12.24 -15.51
C TRP A 447 8.26 12.90 -14.14
N GLU A 448 7.67 14.10 -14.04
CA GLU A 448 7.48 14.78 -12.75
C GLU A 448 6.63 13.95 -11.80
N ASP A 449 5.45 13.47 -12.26
CA ASP A 449 4.59 12.65 -11.43
C ASP A 449 5.22 11.29 -11.12
N PHE A 450 5.96 10.69 -12.07
CA PHE A 450 6.70 9.47 -11.79
C PHE A 450 7.70 9.64 -10.64
N ARG A 451 8.46 10.74 -10.64
CA ARG A 451 9.39 11.05 -9.54
C ARG A 451 8.69 11.14 -8.18
N LYS A 452 7.47 11.65 -8.14
CA LYS A 452 6.67 11.76 -6.90
C LYS A 452 6.18 10.41 -6.37
N GLN A 453 5.97 9.41 -7.26
CA GLN A 453 5.42 8.12 -6.84
C GLN A 453 6.36 7.35 -5.91
N ILE A 454 7.66 7.50 -6.03
CA ILE A 454 8.63 6.74 -5.24
C ILE A 454 8.57 7.17 -3.77
N PRO A 455 8.86 8.44 -3.39
CA PRO A 455 8.80 8.87 -2.00
C PRO A 455 7.38 8.81 -1.41
N LEU A 456 6.35 8.97 -2.23
CA LEU A 456 4.95 8.79 -1.83
C LEU A 456 4.70 7.35 -1.34
N CYS A 457 5.08 6.34 -2.11
CA CYS A 457 4.94 4.94 -1.69
C CYS A 457 5.78 4.63 -0.44
N LEU A 458 6.97 5.21 -0.32
CA LEU A 458 7.84 5.01 0.84
C LEU A 458 7.28 5.65 2.11
N ASN A 459 6.76 6.88 2.03
CA ASN A 459 6.10 7.53 3.15
C ASN A 459 4.82 6.80 3.57
N TYR A 460 4.04 6.30 2.59
CA TYR A 460 2.89 5.46 2.88
C TYR A 460 3.29 4.18 3.64
N THR A 461 4.34 3.48 3.20
CA THR A 461 4.84 2.29 3.91
C THR A 461 5.29 2.62 5.34
N LEU A 462 5.88 3.79 5.56
CA LEU A 462 6.31 4.24 6.89
C LEU A 462 5.14 4.56 7.84
N THR A 463 3.89 4.63 7.36
CA THR A 463 2.71 4.67 8.23
C THR A 463 2.30 3.31 8.81
N GLY A 464 2.96 2.23 8.39
CA GLY A 464 2.60 0.86 8.78
C GLY A 464 1.80 0.10 7.71
N ALA A 465 1.39 0.75 6.61
CA ALA A 465 0.64 0.14 5.52
C ALA A 465 1.57 -0.43 4.43
N PRO A 466 1.69 -1.75 4.25
CA PRO A 466 2.72 -2.33 3.39
C PRO A 466 2.29 -2.51 1.93
N GLN A 467 0.98 -2.44 1.63
CA GLN A 467 0.42 -2.78 0.32
C GLN A 467 0.12 -1.49 -0.47
N VAL A 468 0.97 -1.20 -1.45
CA VAL A 468 0.92 0.06 -2.22
C VAL A 468 1.38 -0.14 -3.66
N ASN A 469 0.80 0.63 -4.58
CA ASN A 469 1.29 0.77 -5.95
C ASN A 469 0.93 2.12 -6.56
N SER A 470 1.46 2.40 -7.74
CA SER A 470 0.99 3.45 -8.64
C SER A 470 0.56 2.84 -9.97
N ASP A 471 -0.24 3.56 -10.74
CA ASP A 471 -0.58 3.17 -12.10
C ASP A 471 0.66 3.26 -13.00
N ILE A 472 1.10 2.11 -13.52
CA ILE A 472 2.32 2.05 -14.33
C ILE A 472 2.12 2.87 -15.61
N GLY A 473 2.93 3.90 -15.76
CA GLY A 473 2.88 4.86 -16.86
C GLY A 473 1.99 6.07 -16.61
N GLY A 474 1.44 6.24 -15.39
CA GLY A 474 0.47 7.28 -15.03
C GLY A 474 -0.93 7.02 -15.62
N PHE A 475 -1.98 7.60 -15.03
CA PHE A 475 -3.35 7.37 -15.48
C PHE A 475 -3.70 8.14 -16.76
N PHE A 476 -3.31 9.44 -16.89
CA PHE A 476 -3.68 10.31 -18.00
C PHE A 476 -2.60 10.44 -19.09
N PRO A 477 -2.52 9.54 -20.09
CA PRO A 477 -1.49 9.59 -21.15
C PRO A 477 -1.89 10.38 -22.37
N SER A 478 -3.09 10.98 -22.44
CA SER A 478 -3.68 11.56 -23.65
C SER A 478 -2.81 12.57 -24.38
N GLY A 479 -1.94 13.31 -23.66
CA GLY A 479 -0.99 14.25 -24.24
C GLY A 479 0.09 13.62 -25.16
N TYR A 480 0.29 12.31 -25.07
CA TYR A 480 1.19 11.56 -25.95
C TYR A 480 0.50 10.98 -27.18
N ASN A 481 -0.82 11.12 -27.31
CA ASN A 481 -1.53 10.67 -28.50
C ASN A 481 -1.16 11.51 -29.74
N LYS A 482 -1.19 10.87 -30.89
CA LYS A 482 -1.08 11.57 -32.17
C LYS A 482 -2.20 12.60 -32.31
N PRO A 483 -1.91 13.84 -32.74
CA PRO A 483 -2.93 14.86 -32.88
C PRO A 483 -4.15 14.39 -33.70
N GLY A 484 -5.35 14.56 -33.14
CA GLY A 484 -6.61 14.11 -33.72
C GLY A 484 -6.90 12.62 -33.59
N GLN A 485 -6.05 11.86 -32.87
CA GLN A 485 -6.27 10.43 -32.62
C GLN A 485 -6.33 10.14 -31.11
N THR A 486 -6.90 9.00 -30.76
CA THR A 486 -6.95 8.46 -29.39
C THR A 486 -6.24 7.11 -29.34
N GLN A 487 -5.81 6.68 -28.16
CA GLN A 487 -5.23 5.35 -27.92
C GLN A 487 -3.93 5.06 -28.71
N THR A 488 -3.17 6.09 -29.06
CA THR A 488 -1.91 5.94 -29.83
C THR A 488 -0.65 6.21 -28.99
N CYS A 489 -0.79 6.54 -27.71
CA CYS A 489 0.32 6.89 -26.83
C CYS A 489 1.41 5.80 -26.74
N SER A 490 1.04 4.52 -26.76
CA SER A 490 1.97 3.37 -26.72
C SER A 490 2.92 3.30 -27.92
N THR A 491 2.60 3.97 -29.03
CA THR A 491 3.49 4.08 -30.21
C THR A 491 4.38 5.31 -30.15
N ASN A 492 4.20 6.20 -29.18
CA ASN A 492 5.00 7.40 -29.01
C ASN A 492 6.29 7.08 -28.22
N PRO A 493 7.49 7.32 -28.77
CA PRO A 493 8.73 6.98 -28.11
C PRO A 493 8.94 7.68 -26.76
N LEU A 494 8.43 8.91 -26.58
CA LEU A 494 8.49 9.62 -25.30
C LEU A 494 7.71 8.87 -24.21
N PHE A 495 6.51 8.39 -24.55
CA PHE A 495 5.71 7.60 -23.61
C PHE A 495 6.29 6.20 -23.41
N GLN A 496 6.86 5.60 -24.46
CA GLN A 496 7.51 4.28 -24.36
C GLN A 496 8.63 4.27 -23.32
N GLU A 497 9.52 5.29 -23.31
CA GLU A 497 10.56 5.37 -22.31
C GLU A 497 9.99 5.55 -20.89
N LEU A 498 9.09 6.50 -20.72
CA LEU A 498 8.42 6.75 -19.43
C LEU A 498 7.74 5.48 -18.90
N TYR A 499 6.97 4.80 -19.78
CA TYR A 499 6.24 3.58 -19.41
C TYR A 499 7.19 2.45 -18.98
N VAL A 500 8.26 2.20 -19.73
CA VAL A 500 9.24 1.16 -19.37
C VAL A 500 9.91 1.46 -18.04
N ARG A 501 10.29 2.73 -17.77
CA ARG A 501 10.91 3.11 -16.50
C ARG A 501 9.94 2.99 -15.33
N TRP A 502 8.68 3.37 -15.53
CA TRP A 502 7.63 3.19 -14.53
C TRP A 502 7.30 1.71 -14.30
N LEU A 503 7.29 0.88 -15.35
CA LEU A 503 7.12 -0.57 -15.22
C LEU A 503 8.27 -1.21 -14.43
N GLN A 504 9.51 -0.76 -14.63
CA GLN A 504 10.66 -1.20 -13.86
C GLN A 504 10.57 -0.83 -12.38
N PHE A 505 9.96 0.31 -12.04
CA PHE A 505 9.60 0.66 -10.66
C PHE A 505 8.46 -0.23 -10.16
N GLY A 506 7.39 -0.39 -10.93
CA GLY A 506 6.23 -1.21 -10.59
C GLY A 506 6.57 -2.69 -10.35
N LEU A 507 7.64 -3.21 -10.97
CA LEU A 507 8.21 -4.53 -10.68
C LEU A 507 8.51 -4.71 -9.18
N PHE A 508 8.89 -3.63 -8.48
CA PHE A 508 9.24 -3.61 -7.06
C PHE A 508 8.16 -2.97 -6.18
N ASN A 509 6.94 -2.81 -6.68
CA ASN A 509 5.77 -2.53 -5.84
C ASN A 509 5.14 -3.84 -5.35
N PRO A 510 4.43 -3.87 -4.21
CA PRO A 510 3.65 -5.03 -3.79
C PRO A 510 2.71 -5.53 -4.88
N MET A 511 1.92 -4.66 -5.49
CA MET A 511 1.11 -4.95 -6.67
C MET A 511 1.74 -4.36 -7.94
N MET A 512 1.95 -5.18 -8.97
CA MET A 512 2.47 -4.75 -10.28
C MET A 512 1.30 -4.63 -11.27
N ARG A 513 0.71 -3.42 -11.38
CA ARG A 513 -0.48 -3.17 -12.19
C ARG A 513 -0.22 -2.15 -13.30
N SER A 514 -0.41 -2.53 -14.57
CA SER A 514 -0.55 -1.59 -15.69
C SER A 514 -1.99 -1.10 -15.75
N HIS A 515 -2.20 0.23 -15.71
CA HIS A 515 -3.51 0.85 -15.81
C HIS A 515 -3.41 2.26 -16.38
N GLY A 516 -4.49 2.73 -17.04
CA GLY A 516 -4.60 4.11 -17.51
C GLY A 516 -5.83 4.36 -18.36
N GLU A 517 -6.21 5.65 -18.42
CA GLU A 517 -7.35 6.14 -19.17
C GLU A 517 -7.17 5.90 -20.67
N SER A 518 -8.21 5.36 -21.30
CA SER A 518 -8.38 5.31 -22.78
C SER A 518 -7.10 4.95 -23.55
N SER A 519 -6.17 4.24 -22.94
CA SER A 519 -4.90 3.85 -23.58
C SER A 519 -4.73 2.35 -23.60
N ARG A 520 -4.31 1.83 -24.73
CA ARG A 520 -3.90 0.44 -24.84
C ARG A 520 -2.50 0.29 -24.34
N ARG A 521 -2.30 -0.55 -23.30
CA ARG A 521 -1.01 -0.79 -22.66
C ARG A 521 -0.64 -2.27 -22.60
N GLU A 522 -1.35 -3.07 -23.35
CA GLU A 522 -0.99 -4.46 -23.59
C GLU A 522 0.38 -4.50 -24.29
N ILE A 523 1.23 -5.46 -23.95
CA ILE A 523 2.63 -5.47 -24.38
C ILE A 523 2.81 -5.34 -25.92
N TRP A 524 1.91 -5.89 -26.72
CA TRP A 524 1.95 -5.82 -28.18
C TRP A 524 1.63 -4.44 -28.77
N GLU A 525 1.08 -3.53 -27.99
CA GLU A 525 0.85 -2.14 -28.39
C GLU A 525 2.16 -1.32 -28.40
N PHE A 526 3.19 -1.79 -27.70
CA PHE A 526 4.52 -1.16 -27.62
C PHE A 526 5.51 -1.70 -28.66
N GLY A 527 5.08 -2.59 -29.55
CA GLY A 527 5.94 -3.18 -30.57
C GLY A 527 5.81 -4.70 -30.63
N LYS A 528 6.82 -5.34 -31.20
CA LYS A 528 6.87 -6.80 -31.41
C LYS A 528 8.04 -7.41 -30.65
N LYS A 529 7.94 -8.70 -30.36
CA LYS A 529 9.05 -9.48 -29.78
C LYS A 529 10.31 -9.34 -30.64
N GLY A 530 11.44 -9.03 -29.99
CA GLY A 530 12.71 -8.70 -30.62
C GLY A 530 12.93 -7.19 -30.79
N GLU A 531 11.93 -6.35 -30.54
CA GLU A 531 12.08 -4.89 -30.49
C GLU A 531 12.41 -4.44 -29.06
N PRO A 532 13.31 -3.44 -28.89
CA PRO A 532 13.89 -3.11 -27.59
C PRO A 532 12.86 -2.76 -26.48
N VAL A 533 11.79 -2.05 -26.82
CA VAL A 533 10.76 -1.63 -25.86
C VAL A 533 9.92 -2.84 -25.43
N TYR A 534 9.46 -3.66 -26.40
CA TYR A 534 8.72 -4.89 -26.10
C TYR A 534 9.55 -5.82 -25.21
N ASP A 535 10.81 -6.06 -25.59
CA ASP A 535 11.69 -6.96 -24.87
C ASP A 535 12.02 -6.45 -23.46
N ALA A 536 12.10 -5.12 -23.26
CA ALA A 536 12.28 -4.51 -21.96
C ALA A 536 11.06 -4.73 -21.04
N ILE A 537 9.84 -4.61 -21.59
CA ILE A 537 8.58 -4.88 -20.87
C ILE A 537 8.50 -6.37 -20.50
N GLU A 538 8.71 -7.27 -21.47
CA GLU A 538 8.67 -8.73 -21.23
C GLU A 538 9.69 -9.13 -20.16
N LYS A 539 10.91 -8.58 -20.21
CA LYS A 539 11.97 -8.86 -19.24
C LYS A 539 11.59 -8.42 -17.82
N ALA A 540 11.01 -7.25 -17.66
CA ALA A 540 10.55 -6.76 -16.36
C ALA A 540 9.45 -7.66 -15.80
N ILE A 541 8.43 -8.01 -16.59
CA ILE A 541 7.35 -8.92 -16.18
C ILE A 541 7.93 -10.28 -15.78
N ARG A 542 8.80 -10.89 -16.60
CA ARG A 542 9.41 -12.20 -16.28
C ARG A 542 10.26 -12.14 -15.00
N MET A 543 10.96 -11.03 -14.76
CA MET A 543 11.74 -10.86 -13.53
C MET A 543 10.83 -10.85 -12.30
N ARG A 544 9.62 -10.25 -12.37
CA ARG A 544 8.62 -10.32 -11.30
C ARG A 544 8.32 -11.76 -10.90
N TYR A 545 8.08 -12.63 -11.89
CA TYR A 545 7.77 -14.03 -11.64
C TYR A 545 8.98 -14.83 -11.13
N LYS A 546 10.18 -14.50 -11.58
CA LYS A 546 11.40 -15.06 -11.00
C LYS A 546 11.57 -14.73 -9.53
N LEU A 547 11.16 -13.52 -9.10
CA LEU A 547 11.26 -13.07 -7.73
C LEU A 547 10.09 -13.53 -6.84
N LEU A 548 9.04 -14.19 -7.36
CA LEU A 548 7.86 -14.55 -6.56
C LEU A 548 8.19 -15.34 -5.28
N PRO A 549 9.12 -16.32 -5.25
CA PRO A 549 9.46 -17.00 -3.99
C PRO A 549 10.08 -16.06 -2.95
N TYR A 550 10.85 -15.06 -3.40
CA TYR A 550 11.40 -14.01 -2.54
C TYR A 550 10.30 -13.06 -2.05
N ILE A 551 9.41 -12.61 -2.97
CA ILE A 551 8.31 -11.69 -2.69
C ILE A 551 7.32 -12.33 -1.70
N TYR A 552 6.92 -13.58 -1.94
CA TYR A 552 5.96 -14.27 -1.08
C TYR A 552 6.52 -14.61 0.31
N SER A 553 7.81 -14.93 0.37
CA SER A 553 8.52 -15.05 1.65
C SER A 553 8.63 -13.71 2.38
N THR A 554 8.78 -12.60 1.66
CA THR A 554 8.72 -11.24 2.23
C THR A 554 7.31 -10.92 2.71
N ALA A 555 6.25 -11.32 1.98
CA ALA A 555 4.85 -11.18 2.43
C ALA A 555 4.63 -11.87 3.79
N TRP A 556 5.18 -13.06 3.95
CA TRP A 556 5.14 -13.74 5.25
C TRP A 556 5.86 -12.97 6.35
N GLN A 557 7.01 -12.35 6.06
CA GLN A 557 7.69 -11.48 7.04
C GLN A 557 6.87 -10.23 7.37
N VAL A 558 6.14 -9.68 6.41
CA VAL A 558 5.21 -8.55 6.64
C VAL A 558 4.11 -8.95 7.62
N THR A 559 3.51 -10.13 7.43
CA THR A 559 2.43 -10.65 8.28
C THR A 559 2.95 -11.11 9.66
N SER A 560 4.06 -11.87 9.71
CA SER A 560 4.51 -12.53 10.94
C SER A 560 5.51 -11.72 11.77
N ASN A 561 6.21 -10.76 11.17
CA ASN A 561 7.29 -9.99 11.80
C ASN A 561 7.23 -8.48 11.56
N HIS A 562 6.08 -7.97 11.09
CA HIS A 562 5.84 -6.54 10.80
C HIS A 562 6.82 -5.91 9.80
N ASP A 563 7.41 -6.70 8.89
CA ASP A 563 8.34 -6.21 7.88
C ASP A 563 7.62 -5.37 6.79
N SER A 564 8.34 -4.89 5.81
CA SER A 564 7.81 -4.09 4.70
C SER A 564 8.41 -4.54 3.37
N PHE A 565 7.63 -4.46 2.28
CA PHE A 565 8.11 -4.73 0.92
C PHE A 565 9.01 -3.60 0.43
N MET A 566 8.45 -2.39 0.34
CA MET A 566 9.18 -1.18 0.00
C MET A 566 9.67 -0.53 1.30
N ARG A 567 10.97 -0.39 1.41
CA ARG A 567 11.62 0.10 2.63
C ARG A 567 12.42 1.36 2.30
N ALA A 568 12.03 2.48 2.86
CA ALA A 568 12.83 3.69 2.78
C ALA A 568 14.24 3.42 3.35
N LEU A 569 15.26 4.01 2.76
CA LEU A 569 16.66 3.74 3.15
C LEU A 569 16.93 4.00 4.64
N ILE A 570 16.16 4.89 5.27
CA ILE A 570 16.27 5.18 6.72
C ILE A 570 15.86 3.98 7.59
N MET A 571 15.12 3.02 7.09
CA MET A 571 14.72 1.83 7.84
C MET A 571 15.91 0.90 8.10
N ASP A 572 16.84 0.81 7.14
CA ASP A 572 18.01 -0.07 7.20
C ASP A 572 19.33 0.68 7.46
N PHE A 573 19.42 1.98 7.14
CA PHE A 573 20.67 2.75 7.12
C PHE A 573 20.55 4.10 7.84
N ALA A 574 19.72 4.24 8.88
CA ALA A 574 19.47 5.50 9.60
C ALA A 574 20.74 6.19 10.14
N ALA A 575 21.83 5.45 10.37
CA ALA A 575 23.11 5.99 10.80
C ALA A 575 23.84 6.78 9.68
N ASP A 576 23.49 6.55 8.43
CA ASP A 576 24.01 7.28 7.27
C ASP A 576 23.11 8.49 6.98
N LYS A 577 23.51 9.68 7.45
CA LYS A 577 22.68 10.89 7.28
C LYS A 577 22.35 11.21 5.80
N LYS A 578 23.14 10.73 4.85
CA LYS A 578 22.90 10.98 3.43
C LYS A 578 21.60 10.34 2.93
N VAL A 579 21.18 9.22 3.53
CA VAL A 579 19.94 8.53 3.12
C VAL A 579 18.67 9.15 3.72
N TRP A 580 18.77 10.15 4.59
CA TRP A 580 17.61 10.70 5.27
C TRP A 580 16.61 11.40 4.35
N ASP A 581 17.07 11.82 3.15
CA ASP A 581 16.25 12.55 2.19
C ASP A 581 16.50 12.11 0.73
N ILE A 582 16.88 10.83 0.51
CA ILE A 582 16.94 10.27 -0.83
C ILE A 582 15.53 9.82 -1.24
N PRO A 583 14.91 10.45 -2.26
CA PRO A 583 13.51 10.19 -2.60
C PRO A 583 13.31 9.06 -3.63
N ASP A 584 14.35 8.66 -4.35
CA ASP A 584 14.28 7.83 -5.55
C ASP A 584 15.06 6.51 -5.47
N GLU A 585 15.53 6.14 -4.28
CA GLU A 585 16.15 4.85 -3.99
C GLU A 585 15.51 4.20 -2.78
N PHE A 586 15.34 2.88 -2.80
CA PHE A 586 14.74 2.14 -1.68
C PHE A 586 15.19 0.68 -1.64
N MET A 587 15.04 0.04 -0.49
CA MET A 587 15.18 -1.41 -0.39
C MET A 587 13.86 -2.10 -0.73
N PHE A 588 13.93 -3.17 -1.52
CA PHE A 588 12.82 -4.09 -1.73
C PHE A 588 13.07 -5.38 -0.93
N GLY A 589 12.26 -5.58 0.10
CA GLY A 589 12.61 -6.43 1.23
C GLY A 589 13.95 -5.99 1.84
N ARG A 590 14.65 -6.90 2.49
CA ARG A 590 15.92 -6.56 3.19
C ARG A 590 17.18 -6.75 2.34
N SER A 591 17.03 -7.19 1.09
CA SER A 591 18.16 -7.65 0.26
C SER A 591 18.44 -6.79 -0.96
N LEU A 592 17.43 -6.19 -1.60
CA LEU A 592 17.55 -5.54 -2.89
C LEU A 592 17.47 -4.02 -2.76
N LEU A 593 18.54 -3.29 -3.14
CA LEU A 593 18.51 -1.85 -3.35
C LEU A 593 18.09 -1.57 -4.78
N VAL A 594 16.98 -0.88 -4.93
CA VAL A 594 16.37 -0.50 -6.21
C VAL A 594 16.59 0.99 -6.42
N ALA A 595 17.12 1.37 -7.59
CA ALA A 595 17.32 2.77 -7.99
C ALA A 595 16.64 3.00 -9.35
N PRO A 596 15.33 3.31 -9.36
CA PRO A 596 14.59 3.58 -10.59
C PRO A 596 15.23 4.72 -11.39
N VAL A 597 15.21 4.60 -12.71
CA VAL A 597 15.65 5.69 -13.60
C VAL A 597 14.50 6.69 -13.72
N THR A 598 14.66 7.86 -13.17
CA THR A 598 13.62 8.86 -12.96
C THR A 598 13.66 10.03 -13.95
N ASN A 599 14.44 9.90 -15.03
CA ASN A 599 14.56 10.88 -16.10
C ASN A 599 14.75 10.21 -17.46
N ALA A 600 14.44 10.93 -18.53
CA ALA A 600 14.67 10.47 -19.90
C ALA A 600 16.16 10.33 -20.20
N LEU A 601 16.60 9.16 -20.67
CA LEU A 601 17.98 8.89 -21.08
C LEU A 601 18.11 8.64 -22.59
N PHE A 602 17.04 8.21 -23.25
CA PHE A 602 17.02 7.83 -24.67
C PHE A 602 16.32 8.85 -25.54
N THR A 603 15.20 9.37 -25.07
CA THR A 603 14.40 10.36 -25.79
C THR A 603 14.92 11.79 -25.62
N SER A 604 14.50 12.68 -26.51
CA SER A 604 15.04 14.04 -26.60
C SER A 604 14.48 15.03 -25.55
N THR A 605 13.35 14.70 -24.94
CA THR A 605 12.64 15.57 -24.00
C THR A 605 11.75 14.77 -23.04
N GLU A 606 11.47 15.34 -21.87
CA GLU A 606 10.48 14.84 -20.90
C GLU A 606 9.08 15.46 -21.10
N GLU A 607 8.89 16.33 -22.08
CA GLU A 607 7.61 16.95 -22.35
C GLU A 607 6.53 15.94 -22.74
N ARG A 608 5.33 16.08 -22.20
CA ARG A 608 4.16 15.29 -22.58
C ARG A 608 3.58 15.78 -23.91
N LYS A 609 4.10 15.27 -25.02
CA LYS A 609 3.67 15.62 -26.37
C LYS A 609 3.81 14.44 -27.33
N TRP A 610 3.14 14.49 -28.49
CA TRP A 610 3.40 13.58 -29.57
C TRP A 610 4.81 13.79 -30.15
N SER A 611 5.50 12.69 -30.45
CA SER A 611 6.81 12.69 -31.09
C SER A 611 6.90 11.56 -32.14
N GLU A 612 7.54 11.86 -33.26
CA GLU A 612 7.88 10.90 -34.31
C GLU A 612 9.40 10.68 -34.39
N GLU A 613 10.13 11.02 -33.32
CA GLU A 613 11.59 10.83 -33.29
C GLU A 613 11.99 9.37 -33.40
N THR A 614 13.09 9.13 -34.10
CA THR A 614 13.72 7.81 -34.14
C THR A 614 14.70 7.69 -32.99
N VAL A 615 14.40 6.79 -32.04
CA VAL A 615 15.22 6.62 -30.84
C VAL A 615 16.21 5.48 -31.01
N ASN A 616 17.48 5.73 -30.69
CA ASN A 616 18.48 4.67 -30.55
C ASN A 616 18.42 4.05 -29.15
N TRP A 617 17.57 3.04 -28.98
CA TRP A 617 17.38 2.32 -27.71
C TRP A 617 18.60 1.50 -27.24
N THR A 618 19.63 1.34 -28.11
CA THR A 618 20.83 0.56 -27.82
C THR A 618 22.03 1.43 -27.44
N LYS A 619 21.90 2.76 -27.46
CA LYS A 619 22.99 3.64 -27.02
C LYS A 619 23.33 3.38 -25.55
N PRO A 620 24.60 3.49 -25.13
CA PRO A 620 24.95 3.45 -23.72
C PRO A 620 24.22 4.55 -22.93
N ALA A 621 23.64 4.17 -21.81
CA ALA A 621 22.94 5.09 -20.90
C ALA A 621 23.35 4.79 -19.46
N TYR A 622 23.45 5.83 -18.63
CA TYR A 622 23.95 5.75 -17.26
C TYR A 622 23.14 6.66 -16.34
N THR A 623 23.11 6.31 -15.07
CA THR A 623 22.53 7.12 -13.98
C THR A 623 23.40 7.02 -12.74
N GLU A 624 23.30 7.98 -11.84
CA GLU A 624 23.97 7.95 -10.55
C GLU A 624 23.12 7.18 -9.52
N VAL A 625 23.79 6.38 -8.69
CA VAL A 625 23.17 5.62 -7.61
C VAL A 625 24.00 5.76 -6.34
N TYR A 626 23.37 6.07 -5.23
CA TYR A 626 24.02 6.08 -3.94
C TYR A 626 23.97 4.68 -3.30
N LEU A 627 25.09 4.13 -2.97
CA LEU A 627 25.20 2.88 -2.22
C LEU A 627 25.32 3.21 -0.73
N PRO A 628 24.26 2.99 0.10
CA PRO A 628 24.29 3.35 1.52
C PRO A 628 25.47 2.78 2.28
N ALA A 629 26.03 3.58 3.22
CA ALA A 629 27.08 3.14 4.13
C ALA A 629 26.57 2.07 5.10
N GLY A 630 27.48 1.23 5.60
CA GLY A 630 27.16 0.16 6.56
C GLY A 630 26.98 -1.22 5.92
N ALA A 631 27.00 -1.30 4.58
CA ALA A 631 26.99 -2.56 3.84
C ALA A 631 27.89 -2.48 2.61
N ASP A 632 28.31 -3.64 2.09
CA ASP A 632 28.86 -3.79 0.75
C ASP A 632 27.73 -4.24 -0.20
N TRP A 633 27.90 -3.97 -1.51
CA TRP A 633 26.84 -4.12 -2.49
C TRP A 633 27.30 -4.90 -3.71
N TYR A 634 26.53 -5.87 -4.15
CA TYR A 634 26.73 -6.56 -5.41
C TYR A 634 25.84 -5.95 -6.49
N GLU A 635 26.42 -5.49 -7.59
CA GLU A 635 25.63 -5.11 -8.75
C GLU A 635 24.97 -6.39 -9.33
N TRP A 636 23.64 -6.35 -9.47
CA TRP A 636 22.81 -7.54 -9.79
C TRP A 636 23.21 -8.25 -11.10
N HIS A 637 23.53 -7.48 -12.14
CA HIS A 637 23.76 -8.02 -13.47
C HIS A 637 25.19 -8.52 -13.68
N SER A 638 26.18 -7.83 -13.16
CA SER A 638 27.61 -8.16 -13.32
C SER A 638 28.18 -9.01 -12.18
N GLY A 639 27.51 -9.02 -11.03
CA GLY A 639 28.05 -9.63 -9.80
C GLY A 639 29.22 -8.86 -9.18
N LYS A 640 29.53 -7.65 -9.65
CA LYS A 640 30.62 -6.84 -9.13
C LYS A 640 30.33 -6.40 -7.72
N LEU A 641 31.28 -6.63 -6.80
CA LEU A 641 31.19 -6.17 -5.40
C LEU A 641 31.72 -4.74 -5.30
N LEU A 642 30.94 -3.87 -4.67
CA LEU A 642 31.21 -2.46 -4.44
C LEU A 642 31.10 -2.14 -2.94
N LYS A 643 31.85 -1.14 -2.48
CA LYS A 643 31.74 -0.63 -1.12
C LYS A 643 30.55 0.30 -0.97
N GLY A 644 29.91 0.31 0.20
CA GLY A 644 28.92 1.33 0.54
C GLY A 644 29.56 2.67 0.90
N GLY A 645 28.72 3.68 1.11
CA GLY A 645 29.09 5.05 1.43
C GLY A 645 29.57 5.86 0.21
N GLN A 646 29.18 5.48 -1.01
CA GLN A 646 29.62 6.16 -2.24
C GLN A 646 28.51 6.24 -3.28
N THR A 647 28.58 7.25 -4.15
CA THR A 647 27.80 7.31 -5.37
C THR A 647 28.55 6.62 -6.51
N VAL A 648 27.85 5.84 -7.30
CA VAL A 648 28.41 5.09 -8.45
C VAL A 648 27.63 5.42 -9.71
N THR A 649 28.33 5.46 -10.85
CA THR A 649 27.70 5.55 -12.16
C THR A 649 27.24 4.15 -12.58
N ALA A 650 25.94 3.93 -12.61
CA ALA A 650 25.30 2.66 -12.97
C ALA A 650 24.87 2.65 -14.43
N ALA A 651 25.10 1.52 -15.13
CA ALA A 651 24.55 1.33 -16.48
C ALA A 651 23.02 1.21 -16.41
N ALA A 652 22.32 1.98 -17.23
CA ALA A 652 20.87 2.06 -17.28
C ALA A 652 20.30 1.89 -18.71
N PRO A 653 20.65 0.79 -19.45
CA PRO A 653 20.01 0.52 -20.72
C PRO A 653 18.51 0.40 -20.56
N ILE A 654 17.74 0.49 -21.66
CA ILE A 654 16.27 0.54 -21.57
C ILE A 654 15.68 -0.70 -20.88
N ASP A 655 16.32 -1.85 -20.98
CA ASP A 655 15.87 -3.13 -20.43
C ASP A 655 16.30 -3.40 -18.98
N ARG A 656 16.85 -2.40 -18.26
CA ARG A 656 17.36 -2.57 -16.88
C ARG A 656 17.05 -1.38 -15.99
N CYS A 657 16.56 -1.72 -14.81
CA CYS A 657 16.63 -0.85 -13.63
C CYS A 657 17.95 -1.13 -12.89
N PRO A 658 18.75 -0.13 -12.51
CA PRO A 658 19.87 -0.34 -11.61
C PRO A 658 19.42 -1.02 -10.32
N LEU A 659 20.06 -2.15 -10.02
CA LEU A 659 19.69 -3.03 -8.93
C LEU A 659 20.94 -3.56 -8.25
N TYR A 660 20.99 -3.46 -6.94
CA TYR A 660 22.10 -3.92 -6.11
C TYR A 660 21.61 -4.86 -5.02
N VAL A 661 22.45 -5.82 -4.68
CA VAL A 661 22.18 -6.79 -3.61
C VAL A 661 23.10 -6.51 -2.43
N LYS A 662 22.51 -6.35 -1.26
CA LYS A 662 23.28 -6.19 -0.02
C LYS A 662 24.12 -7.44 0.24
N ALA A 663 25.40 -7.28 0.56
CA ALA A 663 26.24 -8.38 1.01
C ALA A 663 25.63 -9.05 2.25
N GLY A 664 25.64 -10.37 2.30
CA GLY A 664 24.89 -11.12 3.31
C GLY A 664 23.40 -11.25 2.95
N SER A 665 23.09 -11.55 1.68
CA SER A 665 21.70 -11.79 1.24
C SER A 665 21.53 -13.18 0.63
N ILE A 666 20.31 -13.70 0.77
CA ILE A 666 19.86 -14.97 0.19
C ILE A 666 18.56 -14.71 -0.56
N ILE A 667 18.54 -14.99 -1.88
CA ILE A 667 17.41 -14.67 -2.76
C ILE A 667 17.00 -15.93 -3.53
N PRO A 668 15.87 -16.55 -3.19
CA PRO A 668 15.31 -17.63 -3.99
C PRO A 668 14.64 -17.10 -5.25
N LEU A 669 14.88 -17.75 -6.38
CA LEU A 669 14.29 -17.45 -7.67
C LEU A 669 13.48 -18.65 -8.17
N GLY A 670 12.28 -18.37 -8.67
CA GLY A 670 11.32 -19.34 -9.16
C GLY A 670 11.59 -19.82 -10.59
N PRO A 671 10.82 -20.82 -11.04
CA PRO A 671 10.84 -21.29 -12.42
C PRO A 671 10.28 -20.24 -13.41
N ASP A 672 10.47 -20.48 -14.72
CA ASP A 672 9.73 -19.75 -15.75
C ASP A 672 8.29 -20.26 -15.79
N VAL A 673 7.33 -19.34 -15.66
CA VAL A 673 5.89 -19.62 -15.56
C VAL A 673 5.07 -18.61 -16.39
N GLN A 674 3.81 -18.96 -16.67
CA GLN A 674 2.82 -18.08 -17.29
C GLN A 674 1.88 -17.43 -16.25
N TYR A 675 1.80 -17.99 -15.06
CA TYR A 675 1.06 -17.47 -13.89
C TYR A 675 1.68 -18.04 -12.61
N ALA A 676 1.43 -17.41 -11.48
CA ALA A 676 2.13 -17.66 -10.22
C ALA A 676 2.07 -19.13 -9.74
N LYS A 677 0.93 -19.80 -9.96
CA LYS A 677 0.70 -21.20 -9.53
C LYS A 677 0.88 -22.25 -10.64
N GLU A 678 1.37 -21.88 -11.83
CA GLU A 678 1.56 -22.84 -12.93
C GLU A 678 2.46 -24.01 -12.54
N LYS A 679 3.50 -23.74 -11.76
CA LYS A 679 4.46 -24.75 -11.30
C LYS A 679 4.71 -24.62 -9.80
N PRO A 680 4.71 -25.73 -9.07
CA PRO A 680 5.12 -25.70 -7.67
C PRO A 680 6.61 -25.35 -7.56
N TRP A 681 7.00 -24.76 -6.42
CA TRP A 681 8.40 -24.39 -6.16
C TRP A 681 9.25 -25.57 -5.74
N ASN A 682 9.32 -26.59 -6.61
CA ASN A 682 10.13 -27.79 -6.44
C ASN A 682 11.59 -27.55 -6.82
N ASP A 683 11.84 -26.77 -7.86
CA ASP A 683 13.15 -26.43 -8.38
C ASP A 683 13.38 -24.92 -8.25
N LEU A 684 14.26 -24.52 -7.34
CA LEU A 684 14.58 -23.13 -7.07
C LEU A 684 16.07 -22.87 -7.26
N GLU A 685 16.39 -21.76 -7.93
CA GLU A 685 17.73 -21.19 -7.85
C GLU A 685 17.80 -20.32 -6.58
N VAL A 686 18.77 -20.56 -5.71
CA VAL A 686 19.00 -19.74 -4.52
C VAL A 686 20.32 -19.02 -4.68
N ARG A 687 20.27 -17.72 -4.90
CA ARG A 687 21.45 -16.86 -4.97
C ARG A 687 21.88 -16.43 -3.58
N ILE A 688 23.16 -16.61 -3.28
CA ILE A 688 23.74 -16.36 -1.96
C ILE A 688 24.93 -15.40 -2.16
N TYR A 689 24.79 -14.22 -1.57
CA TYR A 689 25.76 -13.15 -1.68
C TYR A 689 26.57 -13.07 -0.37
N GLY A 690 27.82 -13.48 -0.43
CA GLY A 690 28.75 -13.51 0.71
C GLY A 690 29.18 -12.11 1.18
N GLY A 691 30.19 -12.06 2.03
CA GLY A 691 30.74 -10.81 2.58
C GLY A 691 30.16 -10.40 3.93
N ALA A 692 28.96 -10.89 4.28
CA ALA A 692 28.36 -10.76 5.60
C ALA A 692 27.52 -12.00 5.94
N ASN A 693 27.11 -12.13 7.20
CA ASN A 693 26.15 -13.17 7.60
C ASN A 693 24.76 -12.85 7.06
N ALA A 694 24.00 -13.90 6.73
CA ALA A 694 22.63 -13.77 6.24
C ALA A 694 21.68 -14.76 6.93
N ASP A 695 20.46 -14.30 7.16
CA ASP A 695 19.33 -15.12 7.56
C ASP A 695 18.18 -14.85 6.57
N PHE A 696 17.54 -15.91 6.07
CA PHE A 696 16.37 -15.81 5.21
C PHE A 696 15.43 -16.97 5.51
N THR A 697 14.16 -16.70 5.68
CA THR A 697 13.12 -17.69 5.86
C THR A 697 12.30 -17.80 4.58
N PHE A 698 12.44 -18.91 3.87
CA PHE A 698 11.56 -19.27 2.75
C PHE A 698 10.21 -19.69 3.30
N TYR A 699 9.14 -19.18 2.69
CA TYR A 699 7.75 -19.50 3.04
C TYR A 699 7.00 -20.07 1.84
N ASP A 700 6.09 -21.02 2.11
CA ASP A 700 5.21 -21.61 1.12
C ASP A 700 3.94 -22.18 1.77
N ASP A 701 2.78 -22.05 1.10
CA ASP A 701 1.46 -22.52 1.55
C ASP A 701 0.54 -22.89 0.37
N GLU A 702 -0.75 -23.04 0.62
CA GLU A 702 -1.74 -23.34 -0.42
C GLU A 702 -2.02 -22.14 -1.37
N GLY A 703 -1.61 -20.94 -0.98
CA GLY A 703 -1.52 -19.71 -1.82
C GLY A 703 -2.79 -18.87 -1.93
N ASP A 704 -3.97 -19.36 -1.55
CA ASP A 704 -5.21 -18.59 -1.75
C ASP A 704 -6.31 -18.80 -0.70
N ASN A 705 -6.08 -19.58 0.33
CA ASN A 705 -7.03 -19.78 1.43
C ASN A 705 -6.45 -19.32 2.76
N TYR A 706 -7.28 -19.28 3.79
CA TYR A 706 -6.87 -18.88 5.13
C TYR A 706 -6.35 -20.05 6.01
N ASN A 707 -6.03 -21.19 5.41
CA ASN A 707 -5.48 -22.34 6.15
C ASN A 707 -4.15 -22.02 6.84
N TYR A 708 -3.40 -21.00 6.35
CA TYR A 708 -2.18 -20.54 6.99
C TYR A 708 -2.40 -20.04 8.43
N GLU A 709 -3.56 -19.43 8.74
CA GLU A 709 -3.93 -19.00 10.10
C GLU A 709 -4.02 -20.19 11.07
N ASN A 710 -4.27 -21.39 10.55
CA ASN A 710 -4.33 -22.66 11.28
C ASN A 710 -3.00 -23.44 11.21
N GLY A 711 -1.89 -22.78 10.87
CA GLY A 711 -0.56 -23.39 10.78
C GLY A 711 -0.35 -24.29 9.56
N ARG A 712 -1.22 -24.19 8.52
CA ARG A 712 -1.09 -24.94 7.26
C ARG A 712 -0.19 -24.20 6.28
N TYR A 713 1.08 -24.16 6.59
CA TYR A 713 2.15 -23.60 5.76
C TYR A 713 3.47 -24.30 6.08
N CYS A 714 4.51 -24.05 5.31
CA CYS A 714 5.85 -24.47 5.68
C CYS A 714 6.85 -23.33 5.60
N THR A 715 7.85 -23.37 6.50
CA THR A 715 9.02 -22.50 6.46
C THR A 715 10.31 -23.29 6.41
N ILE A 716 11.32 -22.73 5.72
CA ILE A 716 12.67 -23.29 5.65
C ILE A 716 13.66 -22.15 5.87
N ASP A 717 14.42 -22.23 6.96
CA ASP A 717 15.44 -21.21 7.27
C ASP A 717 16.72 -21.49 6.51
N PHE A 718 17.26 -20.45 5.89
CA PHE A 718 18.59 -20.41 5.29
C PHE A 718 19.48 -19.50 6.12
N LYS A 719 20.63 -20.00 6.60
CA LYS A 719 21.56 -19.26 7.43
C LYS A 719 22.97 -19.32 6.85
N LEU A 720 23.50 -18.19 6.42
CA LEU A 720 24.88 -18.07 5.99
C LEU A 720 25.74 -17.53 7.15
N ARG A 721 26.82 -18.24 7.48
CA ARG A 721 27.83 -17.79 8.44
C ARG A 721 29.22 -17.96 7.79
N GLY A 722 29.84 -16.84 7.48
CA GLY A 722 31.06 -16.83 6.66
C GLY A 722 30.79 -17.45 5.28
N ARG A 723 31.28 -18.66 5.03
CA ARG A 723 31.10 -19.40 3.76
C ARG A 723 30.31 -20.70 3.95
N THR A 724 29.73 -20.91 5.11
CA THR A 724 28.93 -22.07 5.45
C THR A 724 27.45 -21.70 5.41
N LEU A 725 26.68 -22.33 4.52
CA LEU A 725 25.25 -22.23 4.44
C LEU A 725 24.61 -23.41 5.18
N THR A 726 23.73 -23.14 6.10
CA THR A 726 22.84 -24.12 6.69
C THR A 726 21.43 -23.91 6.14
N ILE A 727 20.85 -24.93 5.50
CA ILE A 727 19.44 -25.05 5.19
C ILE A 727 18.82 -25.80 6.38
N GLY A 728 17.97 -25.14 7.14
CA GLY A 728 17.37 -25.68 8.35
C GLY A 728 16.40 -26.81 8.08
N ARG A 729 15.90 -27.42 9.14
CA ARG A 729 14.78 -28.37 9.04
C ARG A 729 13.52 -27.63 8.59
N ARG A 730 12.74 -28.24 7.69
CA ARG A 730 11.43 -27.75 7.31
C ARG A 730 10.48 -27.74 8.49
N ASN A 731 9.83 -26.60 8.75
CA ASN A 731 8.81 -26.46 9.79
C ASN A 731 7.43 -26.36 9.14
N GLY A 732 6.46 -27.11 9.67
CA GLY A 732 5.09 -27.12 9.20
C GLY A 732 4.86 -27.92 7.91
N SER A 733 3.59 -27.93 7.49
CA SER A 733 3.13 -28.64 6.29
C SER A 733 1.77 -28.08 5.83
N TYR A 734 1.46 -28.25 4.56
CA TYR A 734 0.18 -27.88 3.95
C TYR A 734 -0.22 -28.89 2.87
N SER A 735 -1.46 -28.84 2.41
CA SER A 735 -1.97 -29.75 1.38
C SER A 735 -1.30 -29.46 0.03
N GLY A 736 -0.83 -30.51 -0.67
CA GLY A 736 -0.11 -30.37 -1.93
C GLY A 736 1.36 -29.93 -1.79
N MET A 737 1.89 -29.85 -0.56
CA MET A 737 3.29 -29.47 -0.33
C MET A 737 4.25 -30.45 -1.01
N PRO A 738 5.28 -29.96 -1.74
CA PRO A 738 6.31 -30.80 -2.32
C PRO A 738 7.05 -31.65 -1.28
N ALA A 739 7.14 -32.96 -1.50
CA ALA A 739 7.90 -33.86 -0.63
C ALA A 739 9.40 -33.56 -0.67
N PHE A 740 9.89 -33.22 -1.86
CA PHE A 740 11.28 -32.89 -2.12
C PHE A 740 11.37 -31.55 -2.83
N ARG A 741 12.46 -30.81 -2.57
CA ARG A 741 12.85 -29.62 -3.33
C ARG A 741 14.27 -29.77 -3.82
N LYS A 742 14.53 -29.21 -5.00
CA LYS A 742 15.88 -29.09 -5.55
C LYS A 742 16.30 -27.63 -5.45
N PHE A 743 17.41 -27.40 -4.74
CA PHE A 743 18.01 -26.08 -4.65
C PHE A 743 19.29 -26.04 -5.49
N ARG A 744 19.29 -25.21 -6.52
CA ARG A 744 20.50 -24.81 -7.22
C ARG A 744 21.11 -23.61 -6.49
N LEU A 745 22.04 -23.87 -5.59
CA LEU A 745 22.71 -22.83 -4.79
C LEU A 745 23.80 -22.16 -5.62
N VAL A 746 23.74 -20.84 -5.78
CA VAL A 746 24.72 -20.02 -6.48
C VAL A 746 25.31 -19.02 -5.48
N TYR A 747 26.48 -19.36 -4.95
CA TYR A 747 27.22 -18.53 -4.00
C TYR A 747 28.23 -17.63 -4.72
N THR A 748 28.28 -16.35 -4.35
CA THR A 748 29.35 -15.43 -4.77
C THR A 748 29.92 -14.65 -3.60
N ASP A 749 31.25 -14.42 -3.62
CA ASP A 749 31.97 -13.57 -2.65
C ASP A 749 32.63 -12.36 -3.33
N GLY A 750 32.21 -12.04 -4.57
CA GLY A 750 32.78 -10.97 -5.38
C GLY A 750 34.11 -11.33 -6.08
N LYS A 751 34.74 -12.45 -5.72
CA LYS A 751 35.96 -12.96 -6.35
C LYS A 751 35.70 -14.22 -7.17
N ARG A 752 34.76 -15.04 -6.72
CA ARG A 752 34.38 -16.29 -7.35
C ARG A 752 32.92 -16.58 -7.21
N THR A 753 32.40 -17.37 -8.12
CA THR A 753 31.06 -17.94 -8.07
C THR A 753 31.14 -19.46 -7.98
N VAL A 754 30.41 -20.05 -7.04
CA VAL A 754 30.38 -21.50 -6.81
C VAL A 754 28.94 -21.97 -6.87
N THR A 755 28.67 -23.01 -7.68
CA THR A 755 27.35 -23.64 -7.77
C THR A 755 27.35 -25.00 -7.07
N ARG A 756 26.28 -25.30 -6.32
CA ARG A 756 25.99 -26.60 -5.70
C ARG A 756 24.53 -26.95 -5.90
N ASN A 757 24.24 -28.20 -6.22
CA ASN A 757 22.86 -28.73 -6.27
C ASN A 757 22.60 -29.52 -4.99
N VAL A 758 21.47 -29.29 -4.38
CA VAL A 758 21.04 -29.94 -3.13
C VAL A 758 19.64 -30.50 -3.33
N GLU A 759 19.46 -31.79 -3.09
CA GLU A 759 18.15 -32.41 -2.93
C GLU A 759 17.75 -32.31 -1.46
N TYR A 760 16.64 -31.61 -1.20
CA TYR A 760 16.19 -31.31 0.14
C TYR A 760 14.89 -32.02 0.45
N SER A 761 14.91 -32.91 1.43
CA SER A 761 13.77 -33.73 1.86
C SER A 761 13.09 -33.22 3.15
N GLY A 762 13.49 -32.05 3.65
CA GLY A 762 12.99 -31.48 4.90
C GLY A 762 13.92 -31.64 6.09
N THR A 763 15.04 -32.35 5.97
CA THR A 763 16.08 -32.46 7.01
C THR A 763 17.14 -31.37 6.82
N ALA A 764 17.75 -30.94 7.93
CA ALA A 764 18.80 -29.91 7.85
C ALA A 764 20.02 -30.38 7.04
N VAL A 765 20.56 -29.45 6.21
CA VAL A 765 21.74 -29.69 5.37
C VAL A 765 22.71 -28.55 5.56
N THR A 766 24.01 -28.85 5.68
CA THR A 766 25.10 -27.86 5.76
C THR A 766 26.01 -27.97 4.54
N ILE A 767 26.28 -26.83 3.90
CA ILE A 767 27.09 -26.73 2.68
C ILE A 767 28.20 -25.71 2.91
N ASN A 768 29.43 -26.08 2.55
CA ASN A 768 30.59 -25.19 2.55
C ASN A 768 30.92 -24.79 1.11
N PHE A 769 31.13 -23.46 0.86
CA PHE A 769 31.47 -22.88 -0.43
C PHE A 769 32.96 -22.58 -0.59
#